data_994c8b9e2391fcd55d73b1df5ffdb3cc
#
_entry.id   994c8b9e2391fcd55d73b1df5ffdb3cc
#
_cell.length_a   1.000
_cell.length_b   1.000
_cell.length_c   1.000
_cell.angle_alpha   90.00
_cell.angle_beta   90.00
_cell.angle_gamma   90.00
#
_symmetry.space_group_name_H-M   'P 1'
#
loop_
_entity.id
_entity.type
_entity.pdbx_description
1 polymer ?
#
loop_
_entity_poly.entity_id
_entity_poly.type
_entity_poly.pdbx_seq_one_letter_code
_entity_poly.pdbx_strand_id
1 'polypeptide(L)'
;MREKLSYPVRIIISLLSIFLWSFPAEGQDSESLKKQLDQKLNSFARQYVSSRTIKIDSILIQKKKVTLFANEALEDIPFREYNVSELYASIAPLFPNASKIVILTRDTDIESLIPEYDRKGRPNKKRLYSIKESKYPLTRSLSTPHEIKNGLQNRHIALWQSHGLYYAQTAHRWEWQRARMFGTVEDLFTQSFVLPYLTPMLENAGATILIPRERDTQIHEIIIDNDRSTPGSEYKELDGEKAWSDGEKAGFGHIQATYTNGENPFTQGTYRQTVTQRKGKESLIEWIPEIPESGNYAVYASYQSFPNSTEQALYTIHHAGGETTIAVNQTMGGGTWIYLGNFKFTAHEQAHERIVLTNQSNKSGKIITADAIKIGGGMGNIARSPLESPYPIEAETSGYPRFTEAARYWLQWAGIPDSIYSKSAFRNDYQDDIYARPQWVNYLKEQTHIPIDMAFAFHSDAGTTPDDSIIGTLGIYMSKSNDGIYTNRKSREIARDLTDMIQTQILSDVRKVYNPQWSRRGMWNQSYIEARIPDVPTMLLELLSHQNFADMRYGLDPRFRFLICRAIYKGMLRYICFQNKQEPIVQPLPPDRLYTELVETNKVRIGWKAVQDTLEESASPTAYILYSRKDSGGFDNGTLVKGEEIILPIEAGIIHSYKVAAVNKGGISFPSEIVSVYRSPKGEKDKTVLIVNGFDRISGPASFESTADSLAGFLYAVDRGVPYLNDIAFIGDQFEFRRSATWNSNDNNGHGDSYNNYAGQVIAGNTFDYPFIHGQAMAGTGYSFVSCSHKSLAEGVVKPDTYPIIDLILGKQRQPVITPVLQDTLRSYLAQGGNLLVSGTNLFSDS
;
A
#
# COMPACT_ATOMS: atom_id res chain seq x y z
N MET A 1 -21.49 56.68 -18.35
CA MET A 1 -20.24 57.39 -18.47
C MET A 1 -19.16 56.38 -18.80
N ARG A 2 -18.60 56.53 -19.96
CA ARG A 2 -17.47 55.68 -20.48
C ARG A 2 -16.18 56.13 -19.80
N GLU A 3 -15.35 55.18 -19.42
CA GLU A 3 -13.90 55.35 -19.57
C GLU A 3 -13.25 53.96 -19.76
N LYS A 4 -12.61 53.90 -20.90
CA LYS A 4 -11.74 52.81 -21.35
C LYS A 4 -10.37 53.03 -20.76
N LEU A 5 -9.76 51.98 -20.20
CA LEU A 5 -8.32 51.92 -20.06
C LEU A 5 -7.80 50.63 -20.74
N SER A 6 -7.24 50.87 -21.91
CA SER A 6 -6.52 49.90 -22.73
C SER A 6 -5.07 49.79 -22.24
N TYR A 7 -4.60 48.54 -21.96
CA TYR A 7 -3.17 48.23 -21.91
C TYR A 7 -2.75 47.53 -23.21
N PRO A 8 -1.68 47.96 -23.85
CA PRO A 8 -1.17 47.35 -25.07
C PRO A 8 -0.31 46.12 -24.74
N VAL A 9 -0.73 44.99 -25.30
CA VAL A 9 0.10 43.79 -25.41
C VAL A 9 1.19 44.08 -26.43
N ARG A 10 2.43 44.24 -25.99
CA ARG A 10 3.60 44.25 -26.90
C ARG A 10 3.94 42.81 -27.27
N ILE A 11 3.49 42.39 -28.41
CA ILE A 11 4.01 41.22 -29.13
C ILE A 11 5.35 41.65 -29.73
N ILE A 12 6.44 41.18 -29.15
CA ILE A 12 7.78 41.24 -29.79
C ILE A 12 7.86 40.00 -30.68
N ILE A 13 7.55 40.17 -31.94
CA ILE A 13 7.90 39.24 -33.00
C ILE A 13 9.35 39.55 -33.35
N SER A 14 10.29 38.79 -32.81
CA SER A 14 11.67 38.78 -33.33
C SER A 14 11.71 37.91 -34.58
N LEU A 15 11.55 38.53 -35.70
CA LEU A 15 11.90 37.97 -37.01
C LEU A 15 13.42 37.72 -37.06
N LEU A 16 13.85 36.51 -36.69
CA LEU A 16 15.14 35.99 -37.11
C LEU A 16 14.94 35.43 -38.53
N SER A 17 15.27 36.21 -39.53
CA SER A 17 15.45 35.78 -40.91
C SER A 17 16.70 34.89 -40.96
N ILE A 18 16.55 33.60 -40.75
CA ILE A 18 17.54 32.60 -41.09
C ILE A 18 17.45 32.39 -42.59
N PHE A 19 18.46 32.83 -43.31
CA PHE A 19 18.68 32.46 -44.71
C PHE A 19 18.79 30.92 -44.80
N LEU A 20 17.71 30.28 -45.16
CA LEU A 20 17.68 28.89 -45.59
C LEU A 20 18.36 28.80 -46.97
N TRP A 21 19.60 28.43 -46.99
CA TRP A 21 20.19 27.78 -48.17
C TRP A 21 19.70 26.32 -48.12
N SER A 22 18.52 26.08 -48.66
CA SER A 22 18.05 24.74 -48.99
C SER A 22 18.77 24.28 -50.24
N PHE A 23 19.71 23.32 -50.10
CA PHE A 23 19.99 22.44 -51.20
C PHE A 23 18.74 21.55 -51.36
N PRO A 24 18.17 21.39 -52.54
CA PRO A 24 17.12 20.42 -52.79
C PRO A 24 17.78 19.04 -52.80
N ALA A 25 17.81 18.36 -51.67
CA ALA A 25 17.90 16.91 -51.66
C ALA A 25 16.56 16.41 -52.13
N GLU A 26 16.55 15.59 -53.16
CA GLU A 26 15.39 14.99 -53.82
C GLU A 26 14.42 14.47 -52.79
N GLY A 27 13.15 14.89 -52.85
CA GLY A 27 12.13 14.59 -51.83
C GLY A 27 11.84 13.08 -51.63
N GLN A 28 12.20 12.23 -52.57
CA GLN A 28 12.11 10.78 -52.53
C GLN A 28 13.19 10.13 -51.62
N ASP A 29 14.43 10.67 -51.59
CA ASP A 29 15.52 10.16 -50.74
C ASP A 29 15.30 10.49 -49.27
N SER A 30 14.79 11.68 -48.98
CA SER A 30 14.49 12.11 -47.61
C SER A 30 13.38 11.25 -46.94
N GLU A 31 12.31 10.89 -47.67
CA GLU A 31 11.21 10.07 -47.15
C GLU A 31 11.61 8.59 -46.99
N SER A 32 12.41 8.07 -47.92
CA SER A 32 13.02 6.75 -47.81
C SER A 32 13.93 6.64 -46.58
N LEU A 33 14.74 7.66 -46.30
CA LEU A 33 15.62 7.72 -45.12
C LEU A 33 14.82 7.77 -43.82
N LYS A 34 13.76 8.60 -43.74
CA LYS A 34 12.85 8.63 -42.59
C LYS A 34 12.24 7.28 -42.34
N LYS A 35 11.73 6.60 -43.35
CA LYS A 35 11.14 5.25 -43.23
C LYS A 35 12.16 4.21 -42.70
N GLN A 36 13.40 4.27 -43.15
CA GLN A 36 14.47 3.38 -42.64
C GLN A 36 14.79 3.68 -41.17
N LEU A 37 14.82 4.95 -40.77
CA LEU A 37 15.01 5.37 -39.37
C LEU A 37 13.86 4.91 -38.50
N ASP A 38 12.61 5.13 -38.93
CA ASP A 38 11.41 4.68 -38.21
C ASP A 38 11.43 3.17 -37.99
N GLN A 39 11.80 2.39 -39.02
CA GLN A 39 11.93 0.94 -38.90
C GLN A 39 12.99 0.53 -37.87
N LYS A 40 14.18 1.17 -37.90
CA LYS A 40 15.26 0.88 -36.95
C LYS A 40 14.87 1.25 -35.52
N LEU A 41 14.29 2.45 -35.29
CA LEU A 41 13.85 2.92 -33.99
C LEU A 41 12.75 2.02 -33.42
N ASN A 42 11.75 1.65 -34.22
CA ASN A 42 10.70 0.77 -33.77
C ASN A 42 11.19 -0.67 -33.52
N SER A 43 12.12 -1.19 -34.34
CA SER A 43 12.74 -2.49 -34.08
C SER A 43 13.54 -2.51 -32.79
N PHE A 44 14.25 -1.43 -32.50
CA PHE A 44 14.95 -1.25 -31.23
C PHE A 44 13.98 -1.12 -30.05
N ALA A 45 12.96 -0.28 -30.18
CA ALA A 45 11.98 -0.04 -29.11
C ALA A 45 11.25 -1.33 -28.67
N ARG A 46 10.86 -2.20 -29.64
CA ARG A 46 10.14 -3.46 -29.38
C ARG A 46 10.89 -4.43 -28.45
N GLN A 47 12.20 -4.25 -28.26
CA GLN A 47 12.98 -5.03 -27.30
C GLN A 47 12.71 -4.61 -25.84
N TYR A 48 12.18 -3.40 -25.63
CA TYR A 48 12.04 -2.80 -24.31
C TYR A 48 10.60 -2.44 -23.95
N VAL A 49 9.79 -2.02 -24.94
CA VAL A 49 8.42 -1.53 -24.74
C VAL A 49 7.48 -2.06 -25.81
N SER A 50 6.20 -2.21 -25.46
CA SER A 50 5.18 -2.76 -26.36
C SER A 50 4.20 -1.73 -26.90
N SER A 51 4.37 -0.42 -26.60
CA SER A 51 3.30 0.52 -26.86
C SER A 51 3.46 1.33 -28.15
N ARG A 52 3.76 2.60 -28.05
CA ARG A 52 3.56 3.60 -29.11
C ARG A 52 4.55 3.47 -30.28
N THR A 53 4.10 3.85 -31.48
CA THR A 53 4.98 3.88 -32.67
C THR A 53 5.87 5.11 -32.68
N ILE A 54 7.16 4.89 -32.79
CA ILE A 54 8.16 5.96 -32.93
C ILE A 54 8.21 6.42 -34.40
N LYS A 55 8.22 7.73 -34.59
CA LYS A 55 8.36 8.39 -35.91
C LYS A 55 9.42 9.47 -35.85
N ILE A 56 10.17 9.63 -36.93
CA ILE A 56 11.07 10.76 -37.14
C ILE A 56 10.26 11.91 -37.75
N ASP A 57 10.10 12.98 -36.99
CA ASP A 57 9.40 14.18 -37.43
C ASP A 57 10.26 14.98 -38.44
N SER A 58 11.54 15.16 -38.13
CA SER A 58 12.49 15.90 -39.01
C SER A 58 13.93 15.44 -38.81
N ILE A 59 14.75 15.73 -39.86
CA ILE A 59 16.20 15.47 -39.87
C ILE A 59 16.88 16.77 -40.21
N LEU A 60 17.78 17.20 -39.35
CA LEU A 60 18.61 18.40 -39.58
C LEU A 60 20.07 18.01 -39.79
N ILE A 61 20.61 18.27 -40.97
CA ILE A 61 22.02 18.03 -41.28
C ILE A 61 22.74 19.36 -41.37
N GLN A 62 23.67 19.58 -40.47
CA GLN A 62 24.52 20.79 -40.42
C GLN A 62 25.99 20.39 -40.50
N LYS A 63 26.63 20.57 -41.67
CA LYS A 63 27.99 20.11 -41.95
C LYS A 63 28.11 18.58 -41.68
N LYS A 64 28.87 18.20 -40.63
CA LYS A 64 29.06 16.80 -40.18
C LYS A 64 28.24 16.40 -38.95
N LYS A 65 27.31 17.26 -38.52
CA LYS A 65 26.39 16.97 -37.41
C LYS A 65 25.00 16.64 -37.96
N VAL A 66 24.45 15.53 -37.58
CA VAL A 66 23.06 15.11 -37.85
C VAL A 66 22.25 15.20 -36.56
N THR A 67 21.10 15.85 -36.62
CA THR A 67 20.15 15.89 -35.53
C THR A 67 18.83 15.27 -36.01
N LEU A 68 18.38 14.21 -35.33
CA LEU A 68 17.12 13.50 -35.57
C LEU A 68 16.13 13.96 -34.53
N PHE A 69 14.97 14.42 -34.98
CA PHE A 69 13.84 14.76 -34.09
C PHE A 69 12.82 13.66 -34.18
N ALA A 70 12.64 12.94 -33.08
CA ALA A 70 11.65 11.87 -32.97
C ALA A 70 10.45 12.33 -32.12
N ASN A 71 9.30 11.70 -32.35
CA ASN A 71 8.10 11.94 -31.56
C ASN A 71 8.27 11.46 -30.11
N GLU A 72 7.32 11.80 -29.27
CA GLU A 72 7.32 11.51 -27.83
C GLU A 72 7.34 10.03 -27.47
N ALA A 73 6.97 9.13 -28.38
CA ALA A 73 7.01 7.69 -28.13
C ALA A 73 8.42 7.17 -27.83
N LEU A 74 9.45 7.89 -28.24
CA LEU A 74 10.83 7.53 -27.95
C LEU A 74 11.17 7.68 -26.44
N GLU A 75 10.50 8.56 -25.71
CA GLU A 75 10.67 8.71 -24.25
C GLU A 75 10.23 7.48 -23.46
N ASP A 76 9.39 6.60 -24.04
CA ASP A 76 8.88 5.41 -23.37
C ASP A 76 9.95 4.36 -23.07
N ILE A 77 11.09 4.43 -23.79
CA ILE A 77 12.19 3.47 -23.69
C ILE A 77 12.97 3.68 -22.38
N PRO A 78 13.26 2.59 -21.61
CA PRO A 78 14.15 2.65 -20.47
C PRO A 78 15.62 2.73 -20.94
N PHE A 79 16.08 3.95 -21.24
CA PHE A 79 17.45 4.15 -21.72
C PHE A 79 18.50 3.77 -20.68
N ARG A 80 19.59 3.18 -21.16
CA ARG A 80 20.78 2.78 -20.43
C ARG A 80 22.02 3.18 -21.26
N GLU A 81 23.19 3.33 -20.64
CA GLU A 81 24.41 3.65 -21.39
C GLU A 81 24.66 2.67 -22.53
N TYR A 82 24.46 1.36 -22.29
CA TYR A 82 24.71 0.34 -23.29
C TYR A 82 23.72 0.40 -24.46
N ASN A 83 22.42 0.55 -24.20
CA ASN A 83 21.42 0.51 -25.26
C ASN A 83 21.36 1.82 -26.07
N VAL A 84 21.73 2.96 -25.49
CA VAL A 84 21.92 4.21 -26.23
C VAL A 84 23.09 4.04 -27.21
N SER A 85 24.22 3.43 -26.78
CA SER A 85 25.35 3.14 -27.63
C SER A 85 24.99 2.21 -28.78
N GLU A 86 24.22 1.14 -28.51
CA GLU A 86 23.71 0.21 -29.54
C GLU A 86 22.80 0.92 -30.55
N LEU A 87 21.92 1.79 -30.09
CA LEU A 87 21.02 2.56 -30.95
C LEU A 87 21.82 3.46 -31.90
N TYR A 88 22.80 4.22 -31.40
CA TYR A 88 23.67 5.04 -32.26
C TYR A 88 24.46 4.19 -33.25
N ALA A 89 25.02 3.07 -32.83
CA ALA A 89 25.74 2.17 -33.72
C ALA A 89 24.85 1.61 -34.86
N SER A 90 23.58 1.36 -34.56
CA SER A 90 22.60 0.87 -35.55
C SER A 90 22.23 1.94 -36.60
N ILE A 91 22.26 3.21 -36.24
CA ILE A 91 21.86 4.36 -37.06
C ILE A 91 23.06 4.93 -37.84
N ALA A 92 24.26 4.87 -37.29
CA ALA A 92 25.48 5.44 -37.89
C ALA A 92 25.72 5.08 -39.38
N PRO A 93 25.47 3.86 -39.85
CA PRO A 93 25.63 3.48 -41.26
C PRO A 93 24.73 4.27 -42.22
N LEU A 94 23.63 4.87 -41.76
CA LEU A 94 22.75 5.71 -42.57
C LEU A 94 23.35 7.10 -42.83
N PHE A 95 24.38 7.49 -42.08
CA PHE A 95 25.04 8.81 -42.13
C PHE A 95 26.56 8.69 -42.19
N PRO A 96 27.16 8.11 -43.25
CA PRO A 96 28.60 7.79 -43.28
C PRO A 96 29.52 9.02 -43.18
N ASN A 97 29.01 10.20 -43.54
CA ASN A 97 29.76 11.45 -43.50
C ASN A 97 29.57 12.26 -42.19
N ALA A 98 28.73 11.74 -41.26
CA ALA A 98 28.49 12.42 -40.00
C ALA A 98 29.62 12.15 -39.00
N SER A 99 30.13 13.20 -38.37
CA SER A 99 31.04 13.07 -37.24
C SER A 99 30.30 13.01 -35.88
N LYS A 100 29.03 13.42 -35.88
CA LYS A 100 28.17 13.41 -34.69
C LYS A 100 26.70 13.23 -35.10
N ILE A 101 26.03 12.29 -34.47
CA ILE A 101 24.58 12.09 -34.54
C ILE A 101 23.99 12.41 -33.16
N VAL A 102 22.89 13.16 -33.14
CA VAL A 102 22.11 13.47 -31.90
C VAL A 102 20.67 13.09 -32.17
N ILE A 103 20.05 12.37 -31.25
CA ILE A 103 18.66 12.03 -31.33
C ILE A 103 17.91 12.77 -30.22
N LEU A 104 16.89 13.51 -30.60
CA LEU A 104 16.07 14.33 -29.72
C LEU A 104 14.64 13.80 -29.72
N THR A 105 14.00 13.87 -28.57
CA THR A 105 12.56 13.72 -28.40
C THR A 105 12.06 14.84 -27.49
N ARG A 106 11.02 15.58 -27.93
CA ARG A 106 10.55 16.79 -27.21
C ARG A 106 11.69 17.72 -26.77
N ASP A 107 12.64 17.99 -27.62
CA ASP A 107 13.82 18.82 -27.36
C ASP A 107 14.81 18.29 -26.31
N THR A 108 14.64 17.06 -25.88
CA THR A 108 15.54 16.36 -24.94
C THR A 108 16.36 15.32 -25.68
N ASP A 109 17.67 15.33 -25.52
CA ASP A 109 18.52 14.28 -26.07
C ASP A 109 18.35 12.97 -25.31
N ILE A 110 18.46 11.83 -26.02
CA ILE A 110 18.23 10.53 -25.42
C ILE A 110 19.27 10.16 -24.35
N GLU A 111 20.46 10.70 -24.41
CA GLU A 111 21.48 10.53 -23.38
C GLU A 111 21.05 11.17 -22.05
N SER A 112 20.30 12.28 -22.11
CA SER A 112 19.75 12.93 -20.91
C SER A 112 18.64 12.10 -20.26
N LEU A 113 18.02 11.16 -20.99
CA LEU A 113 16.99 10.26 -20.49
C LEU A 113 17.56 9.01 -19.79
N ILE A 114 18.87 8.78 -19.84
CA ILE A 114 19.50 7.73 -19.02
C ILE A 114 19.34 8.12 -17.55
N PRO A 115 18.78 7.23 -16.70
CA PRO A 115 18.59 7.55 -15.29
C PRO A 115 19.93 7.70 -14.56
N GLU A 116 19.95 8.57 -13.54
CA GLU A 116 21.18 8.87 -12.80
C GLU A 116 21.78 7.64 -12.10
N TYR A 117 20.98 6.67 -11.74
CA TYR A 117 21.47 5.43 -11.09
C TYR A 117 22.16 4.45 -12.04
N ASP A 118 22.01 4.63 -13.37
CA ASP A 118 22.67 3.82 -14.41
C ASP A 118 23.87 4.53 -15.03
N ARG A 119 24.09 5.81 -14.71
CA ARG A 119 25.21 6.58 -15.27
C ARG A 119 26.53 6.28 -14.58
N LYS A 120 27.58 6.20 -15.36
CA LYS A 120 28.96 6.18 -14.84
C LYS A 120 29.36 7.56 -14.34
N GLY A 121 30.00 7.62 -13.18
CA GLY A 121 30.52 8.86 -12.62
C GLY A 121 29.68 9.44 -11.51
N ARG A 122 29.83 10.77 -11.27
CA ARG A 122 29.10 11.45 -10.20
C ARG A 122 27.70 11.84 -10.67
N PRO A 123 26.64 11.49 -9.91
CA PRO A 123 25.27 11.87 -10.25
C PRO A 123 25.11 13.40 -10.37
N ASN A 124 24.25 13.82 -11.28
CA ASN A 124 23.88 15.22 -11.44
C ASN A 124 23.07 15.68 -10.21
N LYS A 125 23.62 16.62 -9.45
CA LYS A 125 22.98 17.13 -8.22
C LYS A 125 21.59 17.75 -8.45
N LYS A 126 21.29 18.22 -9.67
CA LYS A 126 19.96 18.74 -10.02
C LYS A 126 18.93 17.62 -10.16
N ARG A 127 19.36 16.38 -10.41
CA ARG A 127 18.53 15.18 -10.51
C ARG A 127 18.57 14.32 -9.22
N LEU A 128 18.97 14.89 -8.09
CA LEU A 128 18.90 14.26 -6.78
C LEU A 128 17.91 15.02 -5.89
N TYR A 129 16.86 14.36 -5.46
CA TYR A 129 15.81 14.88 -4.57
C TYR A 129 16.02 14.38 -3.14
N SER A 130 17.21 14.52 -2.61
CA SER A 130 17.44 14.15 -1.21
C SER A 130 16.83 15.18 -0.26
N ILE A 131 16.00 14.74 0.64
CA ILE A 131 15.50 15.51 1.77
C ILE A 131 16.41 15.24 2.95
N LYS A 132 16.75 16.30 3.69
CA LYS A 132 17.52 16.14 4.92
C LYS A 132 16.71 15.24 5.86
N GLU A 133 17.30 14.12 6.25
CA GLU A 133 16.69 13.20 7.17
C GLU A 133 16.35 13.89 8.49
N SER A 134 15.09 13.80 8.90
CA SER A 134 14.69 14.25 10.24
C SER A 134 15.10 13.19 11.25
N LYS A 135 15.74 13.61 12.32
CA LYS A 135 16.03 12.72 13.46
C LYS A 135 14.76 12.14 14.09
N TYR A 136 13.67 12.88 13.99
CA TYR A 136 12.37 12.53 14.54
C TYR A 136 11.33 12.60 13.40
N PRO A 137 10.93 11.43 12.81
CA PRO A 137 9.85 11.39 11.83
C PRO A 137 8.52 11.81 12.45
N LEU A 138 7.48 11.92 11.63
CA LEU A 138 6.14 12.28 12.10
C LEU A 138 5.68 11.32 13.21
N THR A 139 5.81 10.02 12.99
CA THR A 139 5.49 8.97 13.98
C THR A 139 6.60 7.92 14.05
N ARG A 140 6.85 7.38 15.25
CA ARG A 140 7.78 6.26 15.45
C ARG A 140 7.37 5.41 16.65
N SER A 141 7.23 4.10 16.44
CA SER A 141 7.07 3.15 17.54
C SER A 141 8.35 3.07 18.38
N LEU A 142 8.21 3.18 19.69
CA LEU A 142 9.30 2.96 20.66
C LEU A 142 9.27 1.56 21.27
N SER A 143 8.18 0.81 21.04
CA SER A 143 7.98 -0.55 21.59
C SER A 143 8.47 -1.65 20.67
N THR A 144 8.85 -1.33 19.43
CA THR A 144 9.41 -2.32 18.49
C THR A 144 10.80 -2.76 18.93
N PRO A 145 11.08 -4.06 19.13
CA PRO A 145 12.35 -4.54 19.68
C PRO A 145 13.51 -4.57 18.67
N HIS A 146 13.29 -4.08 17.45
CA HIS A 146 14.26 -4.06 16.35
C HIS A 146 14.44 -2.66 15.77
N GLU A 147 15.70 -2.27 15.52
CA GLU A 147 16.06 -0.98 14.90
C GLU A 147 16.41 -1.16 13.42
N ILE A 148 15.68 -0.46 12.54
CA ILE A 148 15.93 -0.44 11.10
C ILE A 148 17.01 0.62 10.79
N LYS A 149 18.00 0.26 9.94
CA LYS A 149 19.17 1.11 9.64
C LYS A 149 19.41 1.37 8.15
N ASN A 150 19.03 0.44 7.30
CA ASN A 150 19.24 0.45 5.84
C ASN A 150 17.94 0.21 5.06
N GLY A 151 16.81 0.52 5.68
CA GLY A 151 15.48 0.52 5.09
C GLY A 151 15.01 1.92 4.71
N LEU A 152 13.78 2.21 5.07
CA LEU A 152 13.09 3.49 4.85
C LEU A 152 12.87 4.28 6.16
N GLN A 153 13.70 4.02 7.17
CA GLN A 153 13.55 4.70 8.45
C GLN A 153 13.54 6.23 8.28
N ASN A 154 12.64 6.88 9.00
CA ASN A 154 12.46 8.33 9.00
C ASN A 154 12.03 8.93 7.64
N ARG A 155 11.56 8.12 6.69
CA ARG A 155 11.05 8.57 5.39
C ARG A 155 9.54 8.75 5.42
N HIS A 156 9.04 9.71 4.64
CA HIS A 156 7.63 10.01 4.52
C HIS A 156 7.21 9.84 3.06
N ILE A 157 6.27 8.96 2.80
CA ILE A 157 5.78 8.65 1.46
C ILE A 157 4.28 8.94 1.41
N ALA A 158 3.86 9.77 0.46
CA ALA A 158 2.46 9.95 0.13
C ALA A 158 2.04 8.87 -0.87
N LEU A 159 0.99 8.11 -0.54
CA LEU A 159 0.54 6.96 -1.30
C LEU A 159 -0.98 6.98 -1.39
N TRP A 160 -1.54 6.70 -2.57
CA TRP A 160 -2.98 6.52 -2.71
C TRP A 160 -3.33 5.41 -3.70
N GLN A 161 -4.44 4.78 -3.39
CA GLN A 161 -5.06 3.73 -4.17
C GLN A 161 -6.17 4.32 -5.03
N SER A 162 -5.90 4.61 -6.30
CA SER A 162 -6.87 4.99 -7.32
C SER A 162 -7.98 5.94 -6.83
N HIS A 163 -9.22 5.57 -7.07
CA HIS A 163 -10.44 6.32 -6.85
C HIS A 163 -11.22 5.80 -5.63
N GLY A 164 -12.45 6.30 -5.44
CA GLY A 164 -13.41 5.82 -4.46
C GLY A 164 -14.84 6.22 -4.83
N LEU A 165 -15.81 5.72 -4.08
CA LEU A 165 -17.21 6.05 -4.22
C LEU A 165 -17.42 7.56 -4.13
N TYR A 166 -18.17 8.16 -5.04
CA TYR A 166 -18.39 9.59 -5.11
C TYR A 166 -19.86 9.94 -5.37
N TYR A 167 -20.26 11.16 -5.04
CA TYR A 167 -21.59 11.68 -5.35
C TYR A 167 -21.60 12.30 -6.76
N ALA A 168 -22.37 11.71 -7.67
CA ALA A 168 -22.52 12.22 -9.03
C ALA A 168 -23.61 13.30 -9.08
N GLN A 169 -23.20 14.57 -9.15
CA GLN A 169 -24.13 15.72 -9.17
C GLN A 169 -25.15 15.66 -10.30
N THR A 170 -24.77 15.11 -11.46
CA THR A 170 -25.68 14.99 -12.62
C THR A 170 -26.64 13.80 -12.53
N ALA A 171 -26.28 12.77 -11.77
CA ALA A 171 -27.08 11.58 -11.54
C ALA A 171 -27.87 11.63 -10.23
N HIS A 172 -27.58 12.61 -9.37
CA HIS A 172 -28.16 12.81 -8.03
C HIS A 172 -28.06 11.56 -7.15
N ARG A 173 -26.91 10.87 -7.18
CA ARG A 173 -26.70 9.65 -6.43
C ARG A 173 -25.22 9.39 -6.16
N TRP A 174 -24.92 8.52 -5.20
CA TRP A 174 -23.61 7.95 -5.00
C TRP A 174 -23.33 6.84 -6.02
N GLU A 175 -22.13 6.83 -6.61
CA GLU A 175 -21.72 5.81 -7.59
C GLU A 175 -20.21 5.57 -7.58
N TRP A 176 -19.81 4.42 -8.11
CA TRP A 176 -18.41 4.09 -8.33
C TRP A 176 -17.85 4.86 -9.54
N GLN A 177 -16.58 5.23 -9.50
CA GLN A 177 -15.95 5.90 -10.63
C GLN A 177 -15.71 4.99 -11.83
N ARG A 178 -15.68 3.69 -11.61
CA ARG A 178 -15.40 2.68 -12.64
C ARG A 178 -16.46 1.59 -12.65
N ALA A 179 -16.42 0.81 -13.74
CA ALA A 179 -17.33 -0.29 -13.96
C ALA A 179 -17.10 -1.45 -12.98
N ARG A 180 -18.18 -2.09 -12.59
CA ARG A 180 -18.20 -3.31 -11.77
C ARG A 180 -17.96 -4.52 -12.66
N MET A 181 -16.75 -5.07 -12.65
CA MET A 181 -16.38 -6.23 -13.46
C MET A 181 -15.57 -7.23 -12.68
N PHE A 182 -15.72 -8.51 -13.02
CA PHE A 182 -14.92 -9.60 -12.45
C PHE A 182 -15.00 -9.69 -10.91
N GLY A 183 -16.19 -9.43 -10.35
CA GLY A 183 -16.43 -9.49 -8.91
C GLY A 183 -15.83 -8.32 -8.11
N THR A 184 -15.37 -7.27 -8.79
CA THR A 184 -14.75 -6.10 -8.14
C THR A 184 -15.05 -4.79 -8.89
N VAL A 185 -14.48 -3.71 -8.40
CA VAL A 185 -14.44 -2.39 -9.05
C VAL A 185 -13.05 -1.79 -8.83
N GLU A 186 -12.52 -1.00 -9.75
CA GLU A 186 -11.17 -0.41 -9.62
C GLU A 186 -10.98 0.31 -8.29
N ASP A 187 -12.01 1.04 -7.86
CA ASP A 187 -12.07 1.82 -6.62
C ASP A 187 -11.72 1.00 -5.35
N LEU A 188 -12.02 -0.31 -5.35
CA LEU A 188 -11.70 -1.25 -4.28
C LEU A 188 -10.55 -2.22 -4.65
N PHE A 189 -10.42 -2.56 -5.93
CA PHE A 189 -9.41 -3.47 -6.42
C PHE A 189 -7.99 -3.00 -6.09
N THR A 190 -7.69 -1.73 -6.36
CA THR A 190 -6.38 -1.14 -6.06
C THR A 190 -6.09 -1.08 -4.56
N GLN A 191 -7.11 -0.90 -3.72
CA GLN A 191 -6.97 -0.98 -2.26
C GLN A 191 -6.47 -2.34 -1.79
N SER A 192 -6.89 -3.41 -2.47
CA SER A 192 -6.49 -4.79 -2.11
C SER A 192 -5.01 -5.12 -2.39
N PHE A 193 -4.29 -4.24 -3.07
CA PHE A 193 -2.83 -4.22 -3.17
C PHE A 193 -2.21 -3.31 -2.12
N VAL A 194 -2.75 -2.09 -2.01
CA VAL A 194 -2.12 -1.02 -1.22
C VAL A 194 -2.25 -1.27 0.27
N LEU A 195 -3.47 -1.49 0.79
CA LEU A 195 -3.70 -1.57 2.23
C LEU A 195 -3.14 -2.85 2.87
N PRO A 196 -3.35 -4.08 2.33
CA PRO A 196 -2.86 -5.29 2.99
C PRO A 196 -1.39 -5.64 2.67
N TYR A 197 -0.78 -5.05 1.62
CA TYR A 197 0.55 -5.43 1.19
C TYR A 197 1.53 -4.27 1.11
N LEU A 198 1.32 -3.28 0.23
CA LEU A 198 2.32 -2.24 -0.04
C LEU A 198 2.56 -1.37 1.18
N THR A 199 1.50 -0.89 1.82
CA THR A 199 1.59 -0.05 3.01
C THR A 199 2.34 -0.75 4.15
N PRO A 200 1.97 -1.99 4.58
CA PRO A 200 2.73 -2.71 5.59
C PRO A 200 4.18 -3.00 5.21
N MET A 201 4.49 -3.28 3.93
CA MET A 201 5.89 -3.47 3.50
C MET A 201 6.73 -2.22 3.69
N LEU A 202 6.18 -1.05 3.35
CA LEU A 202 6.87 0.23 3.50
C LEU A 202 7.03 0.62 4.97
N GLU A 203 5.98 0.43 5.79
CA GLU A 203 6.02 0.69 7.24
C GLU A 203 6.97 -0.27 7.97
N ASN A 204 6.98 -1.54 7.60
CA ASN A 204 7.90 -2.55 8.12
C ASN A 204 9.36 -2.26 7.72
N ALA A 205 9.60 -1.46 6.70
CA ALA A 205 10.92 -0.92 6.35
C ALA A 205 11.23 0.41 7.04
N GLY A 206 10.32 0.93 7.87
CA GLY A 206 10.51 2.13 8.71
C GLY A 206 9.97 3.43 8.15
N ALA A 207 9.21 3.43 7.04
CA ALA A 207 8.58 4.62 6.50
C ALA A 207 7.32 5.01 7.28
N THR A 208 7.02 6.31 7.32
CA THR A 208 5.70 6.83 7.64
C THR A 208 4.90 6.98 6.34
N ILE A 209 3.78 6.26 6.24
CA ILE A 209 2.91 6.27 5.06
C ILE A 209 1.71 7.16 5.30
N LEU A 210 1.51 8.10 4.38
CA LEU A 210 0.41 9.07 4.40
C LEU A 210 -0.56 8.74 3.26
N ILE A 211 -1.84 8.58 3.58
CA ILE A 211 -2.88 8.16 2.63
C ILE A 211 -4.04 9.15 2.72
N PRO A 212 -4.52 9.72 1.58
CA PRO A 212 -5.61 10.71 1.56
C PRO A 212 -7.01 10.05 1.59
N ARG A 213 -7.10 8.82 2.05
CA ARG A 213 -8.33 8.05 2.22
C ARG A 213 -8.27 7.30 3.54
N GLU A 214 -9.45 6.92 4.11
CA GLU A 214 -9.47 6.05 5.27
C GLU A 214 -8.78 4.71 4.96
N ARG A 215 -7.87 4.29 5.83
CA ARG A 215 -7.12 3.05 5.69
C ARG A 215 -7.65 1.92 6.57
N ASP A 216 -8.49 2.24 7.55
CA ASP A 216 -9.13 1.24 8.40
C ASP A 216 -10.43 0.74 7.76
N THR A 217 -10.59 -0.56 7.73
CA THR A 217 -11.79 -1.22 7.22
C THR A 217 -12.85 -1.45 8.29
N GLN A 218 -12.58 -1.06 9.53
CA GLN A 218 -13.52 -1.15 10.63
C GLN A 218 -14.70 -0.19 10.42
N ILE A 219 -15.92 -0.68 10.55
CA ILE A 219 -17.15 0.11 10.38
C ILE A 219 -17.51 0.95 11.60
N HIS A 220 -16.99 0.58 12.76
CA HIS A 220 -17.17 1.37 13.99
C HIS A 220 -16.15 2.49 14.04
N GLU A 221 -16.54 3.61 14.60
CA GLU A 221 -15.70 4.77 14.88
C GLU A 221 -16.00 5.31 16.28
N ILE A 222 -14.97 5.43 17.09
CA ILE A 222 -15.05 6.00 18.44
C ILE A 222 -14.20 7.27 18.43
N ILE A 223 -14.82 8.40 18.75
CA ILE A 223 -14.15 9.69 18.92
C ILE A 223 -14.13 10.03 20.39
N ILE A 224 -12.97 10.38 20.92
CA ILE A 224 -12.79 10.83 22.28
C ILE A 224 -12.09 12.17 22.23
N ASP A 225 -12.77 13.20 22.68
CA ASP A 225 -12.38 14.59 22.50
C ASP A 225 -12.60 15.38 23.81
N ASN A 226 -11.81 16.43 24.01
CA ASN A 226 -11.93 17.27 25.20
C ASN A 226 -13.25 18.05 25.25
N ASP A 227 -13.86 18.33 24.10
CA ASP A 227 -15.13 19.05 24.03
C ASP A 227 -16.33 18.08 24.09
N ARG A 228 -16.29 16.98 23.33
CA ARG A 228 -17.36 15.99 23.28
C ARG A 228 -16.89 14.63 22.76
N SER A 229 -17.11 13.58 23.52
CA SER A 229 -16.78 12.20 23.18
C SER A 229 -17.99 11.38 22.71
N THR A 230 -17.73 10.29 22.00
CA THR A 230 -18.74 9.23 21.73
C THR A 230 -19.34 8.75 23.05
N PRO A 231 -20.66 8.55 23.14
CA PRO A 231 -21.32 8.10 24.36
C PRO A 231 -20.66 6.84 24.96
N GLY A 232 -20.43 6.86 26.26
CA GLY A 232 -19.73 5.81 27.00
C GLY A 232 -18.21 5.97 27.10
N SER A 233 -17.60 6.74 26.19
CA SER A 233 -16.16 7.05 26.21
C SER A 233 -15.86 8.25 27.09
N GLU A 234 -14.68 8.29 27.70
CA GLU A 234 -14.28 9.34 28.65
C GLU A 234 -12.96 10.02 28.24
N TYR A 235 -12.91 11.34 28.43
CA TYR A 235 -11.70 12.15 28.39
C TYR A 235 -11.32 12.58 29.81
N LYS A 236 -10.09 12.41 30.23
CA LYS A 236 -9.60 12.78 31.56
C LYS A 236 -8.27 13.51 31.52
N GLU A 237 -8.12 14.55 32.34
CA GLU A 237 -6.87 15.22 32.60
C GLU A 237 -6.39 14.92 34.03
N LEU A 238 -5.12 14.62 34.19
CA LEU A 238 -4.45 14.36 35.45
C LEU A 238 -3.29 15.34 35.57
N ASP A 239 -3.50 16.40 36.37
CA ASP A 239 -2.49 17.45 36.54
C ASP A 239 -1.29 17.01 37.39
N GLY A 240 -0.11 17.29 36.86
CA GLY A 240 1.16 17.22 37.53
C GLY A 240 1.67 18.62 37.93
N GLU A 241 2.98 18.86 37.73
CA GLU A 241 3.56 20.18 38.03
C GLU A 241 3.22 21.25 36.99
N LYS A 242 2.85 20.86 35.79
CA LYS A 242 2.49 21.70 34.64
C LYS A 242 1.10 21.33 34.17
N ALA A 243 0.09 22.01 34.69
CA ALA A 243 -1.32 21.74 34.32
C ALA A 243 -1.59 21.98 32.85
N TRP A 244 -2.60 21.28 32.33
CA TRP A 244 -3.18 21.52 31.03
C TRP A 244 -3.99 22.81 31.01
N SER A 245 -4.04 23.49 29.88
CA SER A 245 -4.80 24.71 29.66
C SER A 245 -5.39 24.72 28.26
N ASP A 246 -6.40 25.56 28.04
CA ASP A 246 -6.98 25.75 26.73
C ASP A 246 -5.97 26.33 25.74
N GLY A 247 -6.05 25.88 24.49
CA GLY A 247 -5.30 26.49 23.40
C GLY A 247 -5.95 27.74 22.86
N GLU A 248 -5.17 28.56 22.14
CA GLU A 248 -5.65 29.86 21.62
C GLU A 248 -6.35 29.76 20.26
N LYS A 249 -6.26 28.59 19.59
CA LYS A 249 -6.82 28.34 18.24
C LYS A 249 -7.98 27.36 18.34
N ALA A 250 -8.73 27.23 17.24
CA ALA A 250 -9.71 26.15 17.11
C ALA A 250 -9.01 24.78 17.05
N GLY A 251 -9.69 23.77 17.57
CA GLY A 251 -9.36 22.35 17.51
C GLY A 251 -10.45 21.55 16.83
N PHE A 252 -10.34 20.24 16.94
CA PHE A 252 -11.38 19.32 16.50
C PHE A 252 -12.59 19.43 17.42
N GLY A 253 -13.80 19.25 16.89
CA GLY A 253 -15.04 19.16 17.65
C GLY A 253 -16.02 18.21 16.98
N HIS A 254 -16.38 17.14 17.68
CA HIS A 254 -17.37 16.16 17.23
C HIS A 254 -18.79 16.63 17.63
N ILE A 255 -19.25 17.74 17.04
CA ILE A 255 -20.51 18.38 17.42
C ILE A 255 -21.73 17.80 16.69
N GLN A 256 -21.54 17.11 15.56
CA GLN A 256 -22.60 16.54 14.72
C GLN A 256 -22.19 15.19 14.13
N ALA A 257 -23.18 14.37 13.77
CA ALA A 257 -22.94 13.04 13.19
C ALA A 257 -22.58 13.09 11.70
N THR A 258 -23.09 14.09 10.97
CA THR A 258 -22.88 14.26 9.53
C THR A 258 -22.47 15.70 9.22
N TYR A 259 -21.67 15.87 8.21
CA TYR A 259 -21.13 17.16 7.76
C TYR A 259 -21.53 17.41 6.30
N THR A 260 -21.88 18.65 5.98
CA THR A 260 -22.20 19.07 4.63
C THR A 260 -21.07 19.85 3.96
N ASN A 261 -21.33 20.45 2.81
CA ASN A 261 -20.32 21.16 2.02
C ASN A 261 -19.53 22.20 2.83
N GLY A 262 -18.22 22.07 2.88
CA GLY A 262 -17.32 23.06 3.49
C GLY A 262 -17.26 23.04 5.01
N GLU A 263 -18.09 22.25 5.68
CA GLU A 263 -17.98 22.11 7.13
C GLU A 263 -16.70 21.36 7.50
N ASN A 264 -15.96 21.95 8.43
CA ASN A 264 -14.67 21.41 8.87
C ASN A 264 -14.68 21.13 10.37
N PRO A 265 -14.65 19.87 10.81
CA PRO A 265 -14.71 19.55 12.23
C PRO A 265 -13.51 20.09 13.03
N PHE A 266 -12.36 20.33 12.40
CA PHE A 266 -11.15 20.85 13.05
C PHE A 266 -11.20 22.36 13.32
N THR A 267 -12.32 23.02 13.04
CA THR A 267 -12.58 24.42 13.36
C THR A 267 -13.75 24.62 14.31
N GLN A 268 -14.32 23.53 14.83
CA GLN A 268 -15.56 23.54 15.59
C GLN A 268 -15.37 23.29 17.10
N GLY A 269 -14.18 22.88 17.52
CA GLY A 269 -13.83 22.57 18.90
C GLY A 269 -12.64 23.37 19.41
N THR A 270 -12.09 22.90 20.53
CA THR A 270 -10.91 23.42 21.20
C THR A 270 -9.82 22.35 21.29
N TYR A 271 -8.65 22.72 21.77
CA TYR A 271 -7.58 21.76 22.09
C TYR A 271 -6.90 22.14 23.40
N ARG A 272 -6.20 21.20 24.01
CA ARG A 272 -5.48 21.40 25.26
C ARG A 272 -3.98 21.52 25.02
N GLN A 273 -3.28 22.28 25.85
CA GLN A 273 -1.83 22.47 25.77
C GLN A 273 -1.19 22.56 27.14
N THR A 274 0.07 22.13 27.21
CA THR A 274 0.97 22.34 28.32
C THR A 274 2.43 22.41 27.84
N VAL A 275 3.39 22.42 28.73
CA VAL A 275 4.80 22.36 28.39
C VAL A 275 5.44 21.07 28.87
N THR A 276 6.39 20.58 28.08
CA THR A 276 7.12 19.37 28.42
C THR A 276 8.04 19.55 29.61
N GLN A 277 8.27 18.50 30.39
CA GLN A 277 9.22 18.42 31.51
C GLN A 277 10.05 17.14 31.48
N ARG A 278 11.25 17.17 32.03
CA ARG A 278 12.16 16.00 32.10
C ARG A 278 12.01 15.19 33.37
N LYS A 279 11.58 15.84 34.46
CA LYS A 279 11.47 15.29 35.82
C LYS A 279 10.30 15.99 36.54
N GLY A 280 9.87 15.42 37.67
CA GLY A 280 8.75 15.90 38.46
C GLY A 280 7.47 15.08 38.18
N LYS A 281 6.37 15.43 38.85
CA LYS A 281 5.08 14.78 38.63
C LYS A 281 4.55 15.19 37.26
N GLU A 282 4.38 14.20 36.36
CA GLU A 282 3.88 14.40 34.99
C GLU A 282 2.39 14.75 34.95
N SER A 283 2.02 15.52 33.93
CA SER A 283 0.64 15.76 33.58
C SER A 283 0.26 14.81 32.45
N LEU A 284 -0.91 14.18 32.59
CA LEU A 284 -1.41 13.17 31.65
C LEU A 284 -2.75 13.59 31.08
N ILE A 285 -3.01 13.11 29.88
CA ILE A 285 -4.35 13.02 29.30
C ILE A 285 -4.62 11.54 29.02
N GLU A 286 -5.82 11.09 29.40
CA GLU A 286 -6.31 9.75 29.12
C GLU A 286 -7.58 9.84 28.26
N TRP A 287 -7.58 9.10 27.15
CA TRP A 287 -8.74 8.85 26.30
C TRP A 287 -9.15 7.40 26.51
N ILE A 288 -10.34 7.17 27.09
CA ILE A 288 -10.85 5.85 27.48
C ILE A 288 -12.01 5.51 26.54
N PRO A 289 -11.82 4.57 25.59
CA PRO A 289 -12.84 4.23 24.61
C PRO A 289 -13.90 3.30 25.17
N GLU A 290 -15.14 3.48 24.72
CA GLU A 290 -16.20 2.47 24.77
C GLU A 290 -16.19 1.71 23.45
N ILE A 291 -15.56 0.55 23.40
CA ILE A 291 -15.43 -0.29 22.21
C ILE A 291 -16.69 -1.16 22.05
N PRO A 292 -17.47 -1.02 20.95
CA PRO A 292 -18.72 -1.75 20.79
C PRO A 292 -18.53 -3.23 20.44
N GLU A 293 -17.43 -3.57 19.75
CA GLU A 293 -17.15 -4.93 19.29
C GLU A 293 -15.64 -5.20 19.36
N SER A 294 -15.26 -6.39 19.85
CA SER A 294 -13.84 -6.77 19.90
C SER A 294 -13.25 -6.92 18.50
N GLY A 295 -12.15 -6.23 18.21
CA GLY A 295 -11.56 -6.23 16.87
C GLY A 295 -10.27 -5.44 16.77
N ASN A 296 -9.76 -5.37 15.56
CA ASN A 296 -8.62 -4.51 15.24
C ASN A 296 -9.13 -3.14 14.78
N TYR A 297 -8.56 -2.09 15.34
CA TYR A 297 -8.93 -0.70 15.08
C TYR A 297 -7.67 0.13 14.83
N ALA A 298 -7.70 0.94 13.79
CA ALA A 298 -6.71 1.99 13.62
C ALA A 298 -6.91 3.09 14.67
N VAL A 299 -5.83 3.59 15.22
CA VAL A 299 -5.82 4.71 16.17
C VAL A 299 -5.18 5.91 15.50
N TYR A 300 -5.88 7.04 15.60
CA TYR A 300 -5.41 8.34 15.09
C TYR A 300 -5.44 9.37 16.23
N ALA A 301 -4.50 10.31 16.17
CA ALA A 301 -4.48 11.46 17.08
C ALA A 301 -4.58 12.76 16.30
N SER A 302 -5.26 13.75 16.87
CA SER A 302 -5.18 15.14 16.44
C SER A 302 -4.45 16.00 17.47
N TYR A 303 -3.82 17.07 17.00
CA TYR A 303 -3.08 18.04 17.81
C TYR A 303 -2.81 19.31 17.00
N GLN A 304 -2.31 20.35 17.63
CA GLN A 304 -1.85 21.56 16.94
C GLN A 304 -0.32 21.62 16.88
N SER A 305 0.20 22.13 15.75
CA SER A 305 1.64 22.28 15.53
C SER A 305 2.08 23.74 15.71
N PHE A 306 3.21 23.92 16.40
CA PHE A 306 3.87 25.19 16.58
C PHE A 306 5.39 25.05 16.35
N PRO A 307 6.10 26.16 16.03
CA PRO A 307 7.56 26.09 15.84
C PRO A 307 8.33 25.59 17.08
N ASN A 308 7.76 25.78 18.29
CA ASN A 308 8.33 25.33 19.56
C ASN A 308 7.64 24.06 20.10
N SER A 309 6.87 23.36 19.32
CA SER A 309 6.29 22.06 19.74
C SER A 309 7.36 21.02 20.03
N THR A 310 6.99 20.01 20.81
CA THR A 310 7.86 18.86 21.07
C THR A 310 8.02 17.98 19.82
N GLU A 311 9.23 17.49 19.61
CA GLU A 311 9.52 16.51 18.55
C GLU A 311 9.21 15.07 19.00
N GLN A 312 8.80 14.87 20.26
CA GLN A 312 8.54 13.56 20.87
C GLN A 312 7.41 13.68 21.90
N ALA A 313 6.17 13.82 21.43
CA ALA A 313 4.98 13.61 22.24
C ALA A 313 4.76 12.09 22.36
N LEU A 314 4.67 11.56 23.57
CA LEU A 314 4.60 10.12 23.82
C LEU A 314 3.15 9.70 24.05
N TYR A 315 2.58 9.03 23.06
CA TYR A 315 1.28 8.39 23.16
C TYR A 315 1.46 6.91 23.47
N THR A 316 0.95 6.46 24.62
CA THR A 316 0.93 5.05 25.00
C THR A 316 -0.47 4.50 24.83
N ILE A 317 -0.62 3.53 23.94
CA ILE A 317 -1.85 2.83 23.62
C ILE A 317 -1.86 1.53 24.45
N HIS A 318 -2.76 1.45 25.43
CA HIS A 318 -3.06 0.22 26.17
C HIS A 318 -4.15 -0.52 25.40
N HIS A 319 -3.87 -1.74 24.96
CA HIS A 319 -4.70 -2.55 24.09
C HIS A 319 -4.68 -4.02 24.51
N ALA A 320 -5.49 -4.87 23.91
CA ALA A 320 -5.64 -6.30 24.28
C ALA A 320 -4.34 -7.13 24.24
N GLY A 321 -3.27 -6.63 23.62
CA GLY A 321 -1.93 -7.27 23.56
C GLY A 321 -0.90 -6.66 24.51
N GLY A 322 -1.29 -5.66 25.31
CA GLY A 322 -0.39 -4.94 26.22
C GLY A 322 -0.36 -3.45 25.97
N GLU A 323 0.81 -2.84 25.96
CA GLU A 323 0.99 -1.40 25.74
C GLU A 323 1.99 -1.11 24.62
N THR A 324 1.67 -0.16 23.76
CA THR A 324 2.56 0.30 22.69
C THR A 324 2.73 1.82 22.77
N THR A 325 3.98 2.28 22.87
CA THR A 325 4.29 3.71 22.91
C THR A 325 4.74 4.21 21.54
N ILE A 326 4.06 5.24 21.04
CA ILE A 326 4.35 5.94 19.80
C ILE A 326 4.83 7.35 20.11
N ALA A 327 6.00 7.70 19.62
CA ALA A 327 6.50 9.08 19.65
C ALA A 327 5.99 9.83 18.42
N VAL A 328 5.33 10.95 18.63
CA VAL A 328 4.79 11.86 17.59
C VAL A 328 5.57 13.17 17.58
N ASN A 329 6.03 13.58 16.42
CA ASN A 329 6.68 14.86 16.23
C ASN A 329 5.63 15.95 15.95
N GLN A 330 5.23 16.67 17.00
CA GLN A 330 4.22 17.71 16.91
C GLN A 330 4.70 19.03 16.28
N THR A 331 5.95 19.11 15.81
CA THR A 331 6.39 20.26 14.98
C THR A 331 5.82 20.21 13.56
N MET A 332 5.16 19.12 13.18
CA MET A 332 4.53 18.87 11.87
C MET A 332 3.22 18.10 12.03
N GLY A 333 2.36 18.12 11.01
CA GLY A 333 1.15 17.30 10.95
C GLY A 333 -0.02 17.78 11.82
N GLY A 334 0.03 18.97 12.43
CA GLY A 334 -1.09 19.47 13.24
C GLY A 334 -2.34 19.84 12.43
N GLY A 335 -3.51 19.76 13.08
CA GLY A 335 -4.80 20.11 12.49
C GLY A 335 -5.38 19.06 11.54
N THR A 336 -4.98 17.80 11.70
CA THR A 336 -5.49 16.66 10.93
C THR A 336 -5.32 15.35 11.70
N TRP A 337 -5.91 14.25 11.18
CA TRP A 337 -5.74 12.93 11.76
C TRP A 337 -4.35 12.34 11.43
N ILE A 338 -3.59 12.00 12.45
CA ILE A 338 -2.29 11.34 12.35
C ILE A 338 -2.41 9.90 12.83
N TYR A 339 -2.12 8.95 11.93
CA TYR A 339 -2.17 7.52 12.20
C TYR A 339 -1.07 7.09 13.17
N LEU A 340 -1.45 6.39 14.26
CA LEU A 340 -0.54 5.88 15.28
C LEU A 340 -0.27 4.37 15.16
N GLY A 341 -1.20 3.60 14.59
CA GLY A 341 -1.10 2.16 14.48
C GLY A 341 -2.46 1.48 14.41
N ASN A 342 -2.45 0.16 14.22
CA ASN A 342 -3.65 -0.68 14.29
C ASN A 342 -3.49 -1.65 15.46
N PHE A 343 -4.46 -1.65 16.39
CA PHE A 343 -4.41 -2.37 17.65
C PHE A 343 -5.68 -3.16 17.89
N LYS A 344 -5.55 -4.29 18.57
CA LYS A 344 -6.72 -5.07 18.98
C LYS A 344 -7.28 -4.51 20.28
N PHE A 345 -8.57 -4.19 20.27
CA PHE A 345 -9.34 -3.80 21.44
C PHE A 345 -10.42 -4.81 21.75
N THR A 346 -10.81 -4.87 23.03
CA THR A 346 -11.84 -5.76 23.56
C THR A 346 -13.12 -4.97 23.81
N ALA A 347 -14.27 -5.55 23.42
CA ALA A 347 -15.55 -4.89 23.66
C ALA A 347 -15.78 -4.65 25.16
N HIS A 348 -16.21 -3.42 25.50
CA HIS A 348 -16.55 -2.98 26.84
C HIS A 348 -15.44 -3.09 27.90
N GLU A 349 -14.15 -3.13 27.47
CA GLU A 349 -12.98 -3.22 28.37
C GLU A 349 -12.38 -1.83 28.63
N GLN A 350 -13.01 -1.07 29.55
CA GLN A 350 -12.56 0.28 29.93
C GLN A 350 -11.57 0.32 31.09
N ALA A 351 -11.42 -0.79 31.83
CA ALA A 351 -10.54 -0.81 33.01
C ALA A 351 -9.06 -0.71 32.63
N HIS A 352 -8.70 -1.31 31.50
CA HIS A 352 -7.28 -1.44 31.08
C HIS A 352 -6.96 -0.83 29.73
N GLU A 353 -7.93 -0.73 28.81
CA GLU A 353 -7.70 -0.25 27.43
C GLU A 353 -7.95 1.26 27.33
N ARG A 354 -6.94 2.02 26.97
CA ARG A 354 -6.97 3.49 26.84
C ARG A 354 -5.77 4.00 26.07
N ILE A 355 -5.82 5.25 25.65
CA ILE A 355 -4.68 5.99 25.11
C ILE A 355 -4.23 7.04 26.13
N VAL A 356 -2.94 7.14 26.38
CA VAL A 356 -2.36 8.09 27.35
C VAL A 356 -1.33 8.97 26.67
N LEU A 357 -1.44 10.28 26.84
CA LEU A 357 -0.41 11.25 26.47
C LEU A 357 0.24 11.82 27.73
N THR A 358 1.55 11.80 27.81
CA THR A 358 2.31 12.42 28.90
C THR A 358 3.03 13.68 28.43
N ASN A 359 3.14 14.68 29.32
CA ASN A 359 4.00 15.83 29.10
C ASN A 359 5.49 15.54 29.44
N GLN A 360 5.83 14.33 29.86
CA GLN A 360 7.22 13.93 30.09
C GLN A 360 7.95 13.80 28.74
N SER A 361 9.12 14.38 28.63
CA SER A 361 9.95 14.38 27.43
C SER A 361 11.42 14.55 27.76
N ASN A 362 12.30 14.17 26.83
CA ASN A 362 13.74 14.37 26.95
C ASN A 362 14.18 15.86 26.92
N LYS A 363 13.31 16.77 26.52
CA LYS A 363 13.50 18.23 26.48
C LYS A 363 12.39 18.92 27.28
N SER A 364 12.74 19.82 28.19
CA SER A 364 11.76 20.63 28.93
C SER A 364 11.42 21.92 28.21
N GLY A 365 10.23 22.48 28.48
CA GLY A 365 9.80 23.78 28.00
C GLY A 365 9.35 23.81 26.52
N LYS A 366 9.13 22.65 25.91
CA LYS A 366 8.51 22.53 24.60
C LYS A 366 6.99 22.50 24.73
N ILE A 367 6.27 23.08 23.77
CA ILE A 367 4.82 22.99 23.74
C ILE A 367 4.42 21.55 23.37
N ILE A 368 3.50 20.99 24.14
CA ILE A 368 2.81 19.76 23.81
C ILE A 368 1.32 20.05 23.77
N THR A 369 0.65 19.59 22.73
CA THR A 369 -0.78 19.80 22.53
C THR A 369 -1.50 18.46 22.43
N ALA A 370 -2.76 18.45 22.83
CA ALA A 370 -3.65 17.31 22.77
C ALA A 370 -5.03 17.80 22.31
N ASP A 371 -5.69 16.98 21.55
CA ASP A 371 -7.02 17.24 21.00
C ASP A 371 -7.78 15.88 21.00
N ALA A 372 -8.38 15.46 19.94
CA ALA A 372 -9.13 14.22 19.85
C ALA A 372 -8.26 12.98 19.54
N ILE A 373 -8.74 11.82 19.97
CA ILE A 373 -8.35 10.49 19.49
C ILE A 373 -9.53 9.91 18.69
N LYS A 374 -9.22 9.37 17.51
CA LYS A 374 -10.14 8.60 16.68
C LYS A 374 -9.70 7.15 16.66
N ILE A 375 -10.63 6.22 16.94
CA ILE A 375 -10.41 4.77 16.93
C ILE A 375 -11.39 4.14 15.93
N GLY A 376 -10.87 3.46 14.92
CA GLY A 376 -11.65 2.82 13.85
C GLY A 376 -11.88 3.70 12.63
N GLY A 377 -12.34 3.07 11.55
CA GLY A 377 -12.59 3.70 10.25
C GLY A 377 -13.91 4.46 10.18
N GLY A 378 -14.97 3.81 10.60
CA GLY A 378 -16.33 4.36 10.58
C GLY A 378 -17.03 4.29 9.23
N MET A 379 -18.27 4.71 9.24
CA MET A 379 -19.10 4.93 8.06
C MET A 379 -18.81 6.31 7.44
N GLY A 380 -19.12 6.48 6.16
CA GLY A 380 -19.11 7.79 5.52
C GLY A 380 -20.02 8.77 6.26
N ASN A 381 -19.51 9.95 6.57
CA ASN A 381 -20.21 10.98 7.34
C ASN A 381 -20.30 12.34 6.63
N ILE A 382 -19.85 12.41 5.38
CA ILE A 382 -20.03 13.60 4.54
C ILE A 382 -21.30 13.43 3.72
N ALA A 383 -22.29 14.27 3.99
CA ALA A 383 -23.56 14.24 3.29
C ALA A 383 -23.54 15.12 2.04
N ARG A 384 -24.14 14.63 0.97
CA ARG A 384 -24.23 15.32 -0.33
C ARG A 384 -25.68 15.44 -0.78
N SER A 385 -26.00 16.55 -1.44
CA SER A 385 -27.27 16.78 -2.12
C SER A 385 -27.03 17.38 -3.49
N PRO A 386 -27.99 17.28 -4.43
CA PRO A 386 -27.91 18.00 -5.70
C PRO A 386 -27.84 19.52 -5.48
N LEU A 387 -26.87 20.16 -6.14
CA LEU A 387 -26.74 21.63 -6.10
C LEU A 387 -27.82 22.32 -6.93
N GLU A 388 -28.28 21.66 -7.99
CA GLU A 388 -29.31 22.15 -8.91
C GLU A 388 -30.46 21.14 -8.92
N SER A 389 -31.47 21.38 -8.11
CA SER A 389 -32.70 20.60 -8.10
C SER A 389 -33.90 21.54 -7.96
N PRO A 390 -34.99 21.34 -8.73
CA PRO A 390 -36.22 22.07 -8.55
C PRO A 390 -36.98 21.70 -7.26
N TYR A 391 -36.54 20.63 -6.59
CA TYR A 391 -37.14 20.13 -5.35
C TYR A 391 -36.13 20.20 -4.21
N PRO A 392 -36.59 20.44 -2.98
CA PRO A 392 -35.72 20.29 -1.80
C PRO A 392 -35.39 18.82 -1.63
N ILE A 393 -34.10 18.47 -1.77
CA ILE A 393 -33.58 17.14 -1.54
C ILE A 393 -32.63 17.26 -0.34
N GLU A 394 -32.90 16.47 0.69
CA GLU A 394 -32.02 16.39 1.86
C GLU A 394 -30.67 15.81 1.48
N ALA A 395 -29.63 16.27 2.16
CA ALA A 395 -28.30 15.73 1.96
C ALA A 395 -28.21 14.32 2.59
N GLU A 396 -27.65 13.39 1.85
CA GLU A 396 -27.46 12.00 2.28
C GLU A 396 -25.98 11.58 2.24
N THR A 397 -25.57 10.76 3.19
CA THR A 397 -24.24 10.12 3.18
C THR A 397 -24.23 8.96 2.17
N SER A 398 -23.05 8.43 1.88
CA SER A 398 -22.92 7.30 0.96
C SER A 398 -23.64 6.03 1.44
N GLY A 399 -23.84 5.87 2.75
CA GLY A 399 -24.31 4.64 3.37
C GLY A 399 -23.27 3.50 3.38
N TYR A 400 -22.05 3.79 2.93
CA TYR A 400 -20.94 2.85 2.86
C TYR A 400 -19.87 3.14 3.92
N PRO A 401 -19.03 2.14 4.28
CA PRO A 401 -17.85 2.39 5.10
C PRO A 401 -16.92 3.42 4.47
N ARG A 402 -16.34 4.30 5.29
CA ARG A 402 -15.52 5.42 4.84
C ARG A 402 -14.32 5.00 3.99
N PHE A 403 -13.74 3.82 4.22
CA PHE A 403 -12.63 3.33 3.40
C PHE A 403 -12.98 3.15 1.92
N THR A 404 -14.27 3.01 1.59
CA THR A 404 -14.73 2.88 0.20
C THR A 404 -14.88 4.22 -0.51
N GLU A 405 -15.00 5.31 0.25
CA GLU A 405 -15.26 6.64 -0.29
C GLU A 405 -14.02 7.27 -0.93
N ALA A 406 -14.27 8.19 -1.86
CA ALA A 406 -13.25 8.99 -2.52
C ALA A 406 -12.48 9.90 -1.56
N ALA A 407 -11.25 10.24 -1.93
CA ALA A 407 -10.32 10.99 -1.07
C ALA A 407 -10.89 12.33 -0.60
N ARG A 408 -11.67 13.03 -1.44
CA ARG A 408 -12.23 14.31 -1.08
C ARG A 408 -13.08 14.30 0.22
N TYR A 409 -13.78 13.21 0.51
CA TYR A 409 -14.62 13.08 1.71
C TYR A 409 -13.78 12.82 2.96
N TRP A 410 -12.79 11.92 2.85
CA TRP A 410 -11.82 11.74 3.93
C TRP A 410 -11.07 13.03 4.26
N LEU A 411 -10.62 13.77 3.25
CA LEU A 411 -9.88 15.01 3.45
C LEU A 411 -10.73 16.08 4.16
N GLN A 412 -12.02 16.19 3.84
CA GLN A 412 -12.95 17.04 4.58
C GLN A 412 -13.07 16.61 6.04
N TRP A 413 -13.31 15.31 6.29
CA TRP A 413 -13.37 14.73 7.63
C TRP A 413 -12.05 14.89 8.41
N ALA A 414 -10.92 14.86 7.71
CA ALA A 414 -9.57 15.02 8.27
C ALA A 414 -9.15 16.50 8.44
N GLY A 415 -10.05 17.46 8.31
CA GLY A 415 -9.75 18.86 8.61
C GLY A 415 -9.01 19.63 7.51
N ILE A 416 -8.81 19.03 6.34
CA ILE A 416 -8.12 19.67 5.22
C ILE A 416 -9.03 20.78 4.66
N PRO A 417 -8.50 21.96 4.27
CA PRO A 417 -9.30 23.05 3.72
C PRO A 417 -10.01 22.67 2.40
N ASP A 418 -11.21 23.22 2.18
CA ASP A 418 -12.02 23.01 0.99
C ASP A 418 -11.31 23.39 -0.32
N SER A 419 -10.45 24.38 -0.29
CA SER A 419 -9.59 24.78 -1.42
C SER A 419 -8.69 23.64 -1.93
N ILE A 420 -8.44 22.61 -1.13
CA ILE A 420 -7.64 21.41 -1.49
C ILE A 420 -8.55 20.31 -2.07
N TYR A 421 -9.71 20.03 -1.44
CA TYR A 421 -10.54 18.88 -1.81
C TYR A 421 -11.78 19.25 -2.65
N SER A 422 -12.05 20.53 -2.90
CA SER A 422 -13.22 20.98 -3.68
C SER A 422 -12.84 21.99 -4.75
N LYS A 423 -11.99 21.58 -5.69
CA LYS A 423 -11.52 22.41 -6.82
C LYS A 423 -12.65 22.97 -7.68
N SER A 424 -13.76 22.23 -7.80
CA SER A 424 -14.94 22.63 -8.56
C SER A 424 -15.94 23.47 -7.75
N ALA A 425 -15.63 23.84 -6.51
CA ALA A 425 -16.57 24.45 -5.57
C ALA A 425 -17.82 23.57 -5.37
N PHE A 426 -17.60 22.28 -5.08
CA PHE A 426 -18.59 21.22 -4.83
C PHE A 426 -19.49 20.84 -6.01
N ARG A 427 -19.18 21.28 -7.23
CA ARG A 427 -20.00 21.03 -8.42
C ARG A 427 -19.70 19.71 -9.13
N ASN A 428 -18.54 19.14 -8.89
CA ASN A 428 -18.11 17.92 -9.57
C ASN A 428 -17.18 17.10 -8.66
N ASP A 429 -17.76 16.24 -7.85
CA ASP A 429 -17.04 15.44 -6.88
C ASP A 429 -16.04 14.47 -7.53
N TYR A 430 -16.34 14.00 -8.76
CA TYR A 430 -15.40 13.20 -9.56
C TYR A 430 -14.11 13.97 -9.88
N GLN A 431 -14.24 15.19 -10.35
CA GLN A 431 -13.10 16.07 -10.63
C GLN A 431 -12.38 16.47 -9.33
N ASP A 432 -13.15 16.80 -8.31
CA ASP A 432 -12.63 17.21 -7.01
C ASP A 432 -11.76 16.11 -6.40
N ASP A 433 -12.18 14.84 -6.48
CA ASP A 433 -11.39 13.70 -6.02
C ASP A 433 -10.04 13.56 -6.75
N ILE A 434 -10.03 13.71 -8.08
CA ILE A 434 -8.80 13.62 -8.87
C ILE A 434 -7.80 14.73 -8.49
N TYR A 435 -8.28 15.95 -8.23
CA TYR A 435 -7.42 17.07 -7.84
C TYR A 435 -7.01 17.02 -6.37
N ALA A 436 -7.88 16.51 -5.49
CA ALA A 436 -7.67 16.49 -4.06
C ALA A 436 -6.40 15.74 -3.66
N ARG A 437 -6.18 14.55 -4.20
CA ARG A 437 -5.06 13.67 -3.87
C ARG A 437 -3.69 14.33 -4.11
N PRO A 438 -3.35 14.84 -5.30
CA PRO A 438 -2.07 15.49 -5.54
C PRO A 438 -1.94 16.88 -4.88
N GLN A 439 -3.02 17.64 -4.70
CA GLN A 439 -2.98 18.91 -3.98
C GLN A 439 -2.73 18.70 -2.49
N TRP A 440 -3.29 17.64 -1.90
CA TRP A 440 -3.05 17.26 -0.52
C TRP A 440 -1.56 16.97 -0.25
N VAL A 441 -0.81 16.38 -1.20
CA VAL A 441 0.64 16.16 -1.06
C VAL A 441 1.37 17.50 -0.86
N ASN A 442 1.03 18.52 -1.65
CA ASN A 442 1.61 19.85 -1.52
C ASN A 442 1.19 20.52 -0.21
N TYR A 443 -0.08 20.38 0.19
CA TYR A 443 -0.57 20.86 1.48
C TYR A 443 0.18 20.26 2.67
N LEU A 444 0.40 18.95 2.67
CA LEU A 444 1.19 18.28 3.71
C LEU A 444 2.61 18.84 3.81
N LYS A 445 3.26 19.05 2.68
CA LYS A 445 4.62 19.59 2.63
C LYS A 445 4.69 21.05 3.06
N GLU A 446 3.78 21.90 2.59
CA GLU A 446 3.87 23.35 2.72
C GLU A 446 3.20 23.88 3.98
N GLN A 447 2.02 23.33 4.35
CA GLN A 447 1.23 23.83 5.46
C GLN A 447 1.44 23.02 6.73
N THR A 448 1.55 21.70 6.62
CA THR A 448 1.77 20.83 7.79
C THR A 448 3.23 20.48 8.01
N HIS A 449 4.14 20.95 7.15
CA HIS A 449 5.60 20.81 7.24
C HIS A 449 6.13 19.37 7.27
N ILE A 450 5.36 18.40 6.75
CA ILE A 450 5.81 17.01 6.65
C ILE A 450 6.77 16.88 5.45
N PRO A 451 8.01 16.40 5.65
CA PRO A 451 9.01 16.29 4.59
C PRO A 451 8.76 15.05 3.72
N ILE A 452 7.95 15.20 2.66
CA ILE A 452 7.58 14.11 1.75
C ILE A 452 8.74 13.78 0.80
N ASP A 453 9.23 12.53 0.82
CA ASP A 453 10.32 12.06 -0.04
C ASP A 453 9.86 11.79 -1.48
N MET A 454 8.65 11.24 -1.64
CA MET A 454 8.03 10.95 -2.93
C MET A 454 6.52 10.74 -2.80
N ALA A 455 5.83 10.76 -3.93
CA ALA A 455 4.43 10.38 -4.01
C ALA A 455 4.22 9.24 -5.01
N PHE A 456 3.20 8.41 -4.77
CA PHE A 456 2.88 7.27 -5.61
C PHE A 456 1.38 7.08 -5.74
N ALA A 457 0.88 7.06 -6.99
CA ALA A 457 -0.49 6.77 -7.35
C ALA A 457 -0.58 5.34 -7.90
N PHE A 458 -1.37 4.49 -7.25
CA PHE A 458 -1.61 3.13 -7.71
C PHE A 458 -2.96 3.03 -8.40
N HIS A 459 -2.95 2.78 -9.70
CA HIS A 459 -4.13 2.61 -10.55
C HIS A 459 -4.10 1.26 -11.27
N SER A 460 -5.23 0.89 -11.84
CA SER A 460 -5.34 -0.12 -12.89
C SER A 460 -5.96 0.51 -14.14
N ASP A 461 -5.48 0.11 -15.31
CA ASP A 461 -5.95 0.65 -16.58
C ASP A 461 -7.33 0.10 -16.95
N ALA A 462 -7.93 0.71 -17.96
CA ALA A 462 -9.18 0.26 -18.59
C ALA A 462 -8.91 -0.22 -20.01
N GLY A 463 -9.78 -1.09 -20.51
CA GLY A 463 -9.74 -1.63 -21.85
C GLY A 463 -9.42 -3.12 -21.92
N THR A 464 -9.72 -3.70 -23.06
CA THR A 464 -9.54 -5.13 -23.35
C THR A 464 -8.64 -5.31 -24.57
N THR A 465 -8.00 -6.46 -24.66
CA THR A 465 -7.25 -6.88 -25.86
C THR A 465 -8.12 -7.83 -26.71
N PRO A 466 -8.03 -7.77 -28.05
CA PRO A 466 -8.85 -8.64 -28.90
C PRO A 466 -8.56 -10.13 -28.73
N ASP A 467 -7.33 -10.46 -28.38
CA ASP A 467 -6.82 -11.83 -28.22
C ASP A 467 -6.65 -12.25 -26.74
N ASP A 468 -7.19 -11.43 -25.82
CA ASP A 468 -7.04 -11.61 -24.36
C ASP A 468 -5.57 -11.70 -23.91
N SER A 469 -4.66 -11.04 -24.60
CA SER A 469 -3.29 -10.88 -24.15
C SER A 469 -3.22 -9.91 -22.96
N ILE A 470 -2.20 -10.07 -22.14
CA ILE A 470 -1.98 -9.23 -20.95
C ILE A 470 -1.63 -7.81 -21.37
N ILE A 471 -2.32 -6.81 -20.82
CA ILE A 471 -2.03 -5.40 -21.05
C ILE A 471 -0.69 -5.00 -20.41
N GLY A 472 -0.39 -5.51 -19.22
CA GLY A 472 0.91 -5.32 -18.57
C GLY A 472 1.00 -4.06 -17.72
N THR A 473 2.16 -3.39 -17.77
CA THR A 473 2.54 -2.35 -16.81
C THR A 473 2.90 -1.05 -17.51
N LEU A 474 2.22 0.06 -17.15
CA LEU A 474 2.52 1.41 -17.63
C LEU A 474 2.93 2.30 -16.46
N GLY A 475 4.05 3.01 -16.58
CA GLY A 475 4.45 4.06 -15.66
C GLY A 475 4.17 5.44 -16.27
N ILE A 476 3.57 6.34 -15.50
CA ILE A 476 3.28 7.71 -15.94
C ILE A 476 3.99 8.70 -15.00
N TYR A 477 4.65 9.68 -15.59
CA TYR A 477 5.30 10.77 -14.88
C TYR A 477 5.13 12.09 -15.66
N MET A 478 5.52 13.21 -15.07
CA MET A 478 5.50 14.49 -15.76
C MET A 478 6.77 15.30 -15.47
N SER A 479 7.63 15.45 -16.47
CA SER A 479 8.90 16.21 -16.32
C SER A 479 8.83 17.66 -16.80
N LYS A 480 7.81 18.05 -17.56
CA LYS A 480 7.74 19.39 -18.20
C LYS A 480 6.91 20.43 -17.44
N SER A 481 6.22 20.06 -16.34
CA SER A 481 5.48 21.02 -15.51
C SER A 481 6.44 22.01 -14.84
N ASN A 482 5.98 23.27 -14.64
CA ASN A 482 6.73 24.33 -13.98
C ASN A 482 8.15 24.47 -14.53
N ASP A 483 8.29 24.61 -15.86
CA ASP A 483 9.57 24.73 -16.57
C ASP A 483 10.55 23.57 -16.28
N GLY A 484 10.02 22.39 -15.96
CA GLY A 484 10.78 21.17 -15.69
C GLY A 484 11.48 21.13 -14.33
N ILE A 485 11.06 21.96 -13.38
CA ILE A 485 11.67 22.03 -12.04
C ILE A 485 10.62 21.98 -10.92
N TYR A 486 11.03 21.45 -9.77
CA TYR A 486 10.33 21.57 -8.51
C TYR A 486 10.62 22.92 -7.83
N THR A 487 9.83 23.31 -6.83
CA THR A 487 10.03 24.56 -6.06
C THR A 487 11.41 24.64 -5.39
N ASN A 488 12.01 23.51 -5.04
CA ASN A 488 13.39 23.40 -4.53
C ASN A 488 14.47 23.46 -5.62
N ARG A 489 14.11 23.85 -6.86
CA ARG A 489 14.99 23.97 -8.04
C ARG A 489 15.63 22.66 -8.52
N LYS A 490 15.10 21.52 -8.14
CA LYS A 490 15.50 20.22 -8.68
C LYS A 490 14.75 19.92 -9.97
N SER A 491 15.37 19.13 -10.85
CA SER A 491 14.75 18.73 -12.12
C SER A 491 13.61 17.75 -11.92
N ARG A 492 12.50 17.92 -12.63
CA ARG A 492 11.39 16.96 -12.66
C ARG A 492 11.74 15.65 -13.41
N GLU A 493 12.88 15.57 -14.10
CA GLU A 493 13.39 14.29 -14.63
C GLU A 493 13.67 13.25 -13.52
N ILE A 494 13.75 13.66 -12.28
CA ILE A 494 13.80 12.76 -11.12
C ILE A 494 12.56 11.84 -11.06
N ALA A 495 11.39 12.32 -11.48
CA ALA A 495 10.19 11.49 -11.55
C ALA A 495 10.30 10.38 -12.61
N ARG A 496 11.04 10.65 -13.72
CA ARG A 496 11.38 9.62 -14.70
C ARG A 496 12.28 8.54 -14.09
N ASP A 497 13.31 8.94 -13.36
CA ASP A 497 14.25 8.00 -12.70
C ASP A 497 13.52 7.12 -11.68
N LEU A 498 12.59 7.69 -10.91
CA LEU A 498 11.70 6.97 -9.99
C LEU A 498 10.84 5.95 -10.74
N THR A 499 10.15 6.40 -11.80
CA THR A 499 9.26 5.57 -12.61
C THR A 499 10.00 4.40 -13.25
N ASP A 500 11.17 4.65 -13.81
CA ASP A 500 12.00 3.63 -14.45
C ASP A 500 12.48 2.58 -13.43
N MET A 501 12.91 3.01 -12.25
CA MET A 501 13.41 2.11 -11.21
C MET A 501 12.32 1.17 -10.69
N ILE A 502 11.13 1.71 -10.37
CA ILE A 502 9.99 0.91 -9.87
C ILE A 502 9.51 -0.05 -10.97
N GLN A 503 9.30 0.46 -12.19
CA GLN A 503 8.77 -0.36 -13.28
C GLN A 503 9.77 -1.46 -13.70
N THR A 504 11.07 -1.17 -13.71
CA THR A 504 12.12 -2.16 -13.99
C THR A 504 12.13 -3.27 -12.93
N GLN A 505 11.93 -2.92 -11.67
CA GLN A 505 11.84 -3.89 -10.59
C GLN A 505 10.60 -4.80 -10.73
N ILE A 506 9.44 -4.22 -11.05
CA ILE A 506 8.21 -4.99 -11.30
C ILE A 506 8.43 -6.00 -12.42
N LEU A 507 8.97 -5.54 -13.56
CA LEU A 507 9.22 -6.44 -14.70
C LEU A 507 10.21 -7.55 -14.36
N SER A 508 11.28 -7.22 -13.65
CA SER A 508 12.29 -8.21 -13.25
C SER A 508 11.68 -9.33 -12.43
N ASP A 509 10.87 -9.00 -11.42
CA ASP A 509 10.29 -9.98 -10.51
C ASP A 509 9.17 -10.80 -11.18
N VAL A 510 8.26 -10.15 -11.90
CA VAL A 510 7.14 -10.82 -12.58
C VAL A 510 7.64 -11.77 -13.67
N ARG A 511 8.66 -11.38 -14.43
CA ARG A 511 9.24 -12.23 -15.46
C ARG A 511 9.91 -13.48 -14.91
N LYS A 512 10.48 -13.40 -13.72
CA LYS A 512 11.11 -14.56 -13.08
C LYS A 512 10.09 -15.56 -12.51
N VAL A 513 8.95 -15.07 -12.02
CA VAL A 513 8.01 -15.91 -11.25
C VAL A 513 6.77 -16.30 -12.03
N TYR A 514 6.20 -15.40 -12.82
CA TYR A 514 4.90 -15.61 -13.46
C TYR A 514 4.96 -15.72 -14.99
N ASN A 515 5.51 -14.71 -15.65
CA ASN A 515 5.47 -14.66 -17.12
C ASN A 515 6.73 -14.01 -17.70
N PRO A 516 7.65 -14.81 -18.30
CA PRO A 516 8.87 -14.29 -18.92
C PRO A 516 8.63 -13.26 -20.03
N GLN A 517 7.43 -13.25 -20.63
CA GLN A 517 7.01 -12.31 -21.69
C GLN A 517 6.28 -11.09 -21.15
N TRP A 518 6.24 -10.87 -19.82
CA TRP A 518 5.57 -9.71 -19.24
C TRP A 518 6.10 -8.42 -19.85
N SER A 519 5.20 -7.60 -20.41
CA SER A 519 5.57 -6.43 -21.18
C SER A 519 5.60 -5.14 -20.36
N ARG A 520 6.55 -4.28 -20.69
CA ARG A 520 6.51 -2.86 -20.36
C ARG A 520 5.72 -2.15 -21.45
N ARG A 521 4.61 -1.52 -21.12
CA ARG A 521 3.86 -0.70 -22.10
C ARG A 521 4.59 0.58 -22.42
N GLY A 522 5.31 1.18 -21.49
CA GLY A 522 6.08 2.40 -21.66
C GLY A 522 6.28 3.14 -20.36
N MET A 523 6.95 4.30 -20.48
CA MET A 523 7.07 5.32 -19.43
C MET A 523 6.55 6.63 -20.00
N TRP A 524 5.27 6.93 -19.79
CA TRP A 524 4.63 8.09 -20.42
C TRP A 524 4.94 9.38 -19.66
N ASN A 525 5.60 10.31 -20.36
CA ASN A 525 5.77 11.69 -19.91
C ASN A 525 4.53 12.49 -20.31
N GLN A 526 3.45 12.37 -19.52
CA GLN A 526 2.14 12.93 -19.87
C GLN A 526 1.56 13.78 -18.72
N SER A 527 0.77 14.80 -19.11
CA SER A 527 0.22 15.80 -18.19
C SER A 527 -1.01 15.26 -17.41
N TYR A 528 -0.88 14.09 -16.77
CA TYR A 528 -1.87 13.62 -15.81
C TYR A 528 -1.85 14.50 -14.56
N ILE A 529 -3.01 14.79 -14.02
CA ILE A 529 -3.18 15.67 -12.85
C ILE A 529 -2.32 15.17 -11.68
N GLU A 530 -2.40 13.88 -11.39
CA GLU A 530 -1.70 13.23 -10.28
C GLU A 530 -0.17 13.14 -10.49
N ALA A 531 0.31 13.19 -11.72
CA ALA A 531 1.75 13.22 -12.03
C ALA A 531 2.35 14.64 -12.07
N ARG A 532 1.54 15.65 -12.45
CA ARG A 532 2.05 17.01 -12.68
C ARG A 532 1.93 17.97 -11.49
N ILE A 533 0.90 17.79 -10.65
CA ILE A 533 0.63 18.71 -9.53
C ILE A 533 1.62 18.55 -8.37
N PRO A 534 1.98 17.33 -7.91
CA PRO A 534 2.82 17.21 -6.74
C PRO A 534 4.18 17.90 -6.93
N ASP A 535 4.62 18.62 -5.90
CA ASP A 535 5.95 19.27 -5.85
C ASP A 535 6.99 18.32 -5.21
N VAL A 536 6.84 17.05 -5.48
CA VAL A 536 7.75 15.96 -5.11
C VAL A 536 7.84 14.95 -6.26
N PRO A 537 8.90 14.14 -6.35
CA PRO A 537 8.98 13.06 -7.33
C PRO A 537 7.77 12.14 -7.24
N THR A 538 7.06 12.00 -8.35
CA THR A 538 5.79 11.26 -8.38
C THR A 538 5.74 10.31 -9.57
N MET A 539 5.27 9.09 -9.31
CA MET A 539 4.90 8.11 -10.32
C MET A 539 3.41 7.76 -10.18
N LEU A 540 2.71 7.70 -11.31
CA LEU A 540 1.43 7.02 -11.42
C LEU A 540 1.66 5.68 -12.11
N LEU A 541 1.25 4.60 -11.46
CA LEU A 541 1.32 3.24 -11.99
C LEU A 541 -0.05 2.82 -12.49
N GLU A 542 -0.13 2.42 -13.75
CA GLU A 542 -1.25 1.67 -14.30
C GLU A 542 -0.83 0.20 -14.38
N LEU A 543 -1.32 -0.58 -13.43
CA LEU A 543 -1.01 -2.00 -13.34
C LEU A 543 -2.19 -2.83 -13.81
N LEU A 544 -2.01 -3.63 -14.88
CA LEU A 544 -3.07 -4.45 -15.44
C LEU A 544 -4.22 -3.61 -16.01
N SER A 545 -5.26 -4.29 -16.51
CA SER A 545 -6.55 -3.67 -16.76
C SER A 545 -7.64 -4.41 -16.00
N HIS A 546 -8.42 -3.66 -15.20
CA HIS A 546 -9.58 -4.22 -14.49
C HIS A 546 -10.72 -4.64 -15.42
N GLN A 547 -10.61 -4.34 -16.71
CA GLN A 547 -11.59 -4.73 -17.76
C GLN A 547 -11.11 -5.92 -18.59
N ASN A 548 -9.85 -6.37 -18.45
CA ASN A 548 -9.27 -7.44 -19.25
C ASN A 548 -9.17 -8.74 -18.43
N PHE A 549 -9.84 -9.79 -18.89
CA PHE A 549 -9.93 -11.06 -18.15
C PHE A 549 -8.55 -11.67 -17.86
N ALA A 550 -7.64 -11.65 -18.87
CA ALA A 550 -6.30 -12.21 -18.68
C ALA A 550 -5.51 -11.48 -17.57
N ASP A 551 -5.64 -10.16 -17.49
CA ASP A 551 -5.03 -9.36 -16.42
C ASP A 551 -5.66 -9.67 -15.07
N MET A 552 -6.98 -9.81 -15.00
CA MET A 552 -7.69 -10.02 -13.74
C MET A 552 -7.44 -11.41 -13.14
N ARG A 553 -7.07 -12.42 -13.94
CA ARG A 553 -6.59 -13.71 -13.41
C ARG A 553 -5.34 -13.56 -12.54
N TYR A 554 -4.46 -12.61 -12.87
CA TYR A 554 -3.34 -12.23 -12.01
C TYR A 554 -3.78 -11.30 -10.89
N GLY A 555 -4.52 -10.25 -11.23
CA GLY A 555 -4.91 -9.20 -10.29
C GLY A 555 -5.74 -9.68 -9.09
N LEU A 556 -6.52 -10.74 -9.26
CA LEU A 556 -7.32 -11.34 -8.18
C LEU A 556 -6.56 -12.42 -7.38
N ASP A 557 -5.34 -12.79 -7.78
CA ASP A 557 -4.50 -13.72 -7.01
C ASP A 557 -3.71 -12.98 -5.92
N PRO A 558 -3.94 -13.26 -4.63
CA PRO A 558 -3.23 -12.62 -3.53
C PRO A 558 -1.73 -12.86 -3.53
N ARG A 559 -1.24 -13.95 -4.15
CA ARG A 559 0.19 -14.24 -4.30
C ARG A 559 0.83 -13.28 -5.30
N PHE A 560 0.14 -12.98 -6.40
CA PHE A 560 0.56 -11.97 -7.35
C PHE A 560 0.55 -10.57 -6.73
N ARG A 561 -0.49 -10.24 -5.93
CA ARG A 561 -0.55 -8.97 -5.19
C ARG A 561 0.65 -8.79 -4.26
N PHE A 562 1.01 -9.83 -3.52
CA PHE A 562 2.21 -9.81 -2.66
C PHE A 562 3.48 -9.55 -3.47
N LEU A 563 3.70 -10.29 -4.58
CA LEU A 563 4.89 -10.14 -5.43
C LEU A 563 5.00 -8.72 -6.01
N ILE A 564 3.91 -8.20 -6.57
CA ILE A 564 3.88 -6.85 -7.16
C ILE A 564 4.18 -5.78 -6.10
N CYS A 565 3.52 -5.84 -4.95
CA CYS A 565 3.74 -4.88 -3.88
C CYS A 565 5.18 -4.95 -3.35
N ARG A 566 5.76 -6.16 -3.27
CA ARG A 566 7.16 -6.33 -2.90
C ARG A 566 8.10 -5.76 -3.95
N ALA A 567 7.81 -5.91 -5.24
CA ALA A 567 8.58 -5.31 -6.32
C ALA A 567 8.52 -3.77 -6.28
N ILE A 568 7.33 -3.20 -6.07
CA ILE A 568 7.14 -1.76 -5.90
C ILE A 568 7.94 -1.26 -4.69
N TYR A 569 7.80 -1.91 -3.54
CA TYR A 569 8.57 -1.61 -2.32
C TYR A 569 10.08 -1.63 -2.59
N LYS A 570 10.61 -2.66 -3.25
CA LYS A 570 12.03 -2.74 -3.61
C LYS A 570 12.47 -1.58 -4.51
N GLY A 571 11.64 -1.23 -5.49
CA GLY A 571 11.89 -0.08 -6.37
C GLY A 571 11.94 1.25 -5.62
N MET A 572 10.98 1.49 -4.72
CA MET A 572 10.95 2.69 -3.86
C MET A 572 12.14 2.74 -2.90
N LEU A 573 12.47 1.62 -2.26
CA LEU A 573 13.62 1.51 -1.37
C LEU A 573 14.92 1.85 -2.11
N ARG A 574 15.15 1.24 -3.26
CA ARG A 574 16.34 1.51 -4.08
C ARG A 574 16.41 2.96 -4.52
N TYR A 575 15.28 3.53 -4.94
CA TYR A 575 15.20 4.93 -5.33
C TYR A 575 15.59 5.85 -4.16
N ILE A 576 14.95 5.71 -3.00
CA ILE A 576 15.21 6.56 -1.82
C ILE A 576 16.66 6.38 -1.33
N CYS A 577 17.16 5.14 -1.28
CA CYS A 577 18.54 4.87 -0.89
C CYS A 577 19.55 5.50 -1.88
N PHE A 578 19.31 5.40 -3.20
CA PHE A 578 20.14 6.07 -4.19
C PHE A 578 20.17 7.59 -4.00
N GLN A 579 19.01 8.23 -3.79
CA GLN A 579 18.89 9.68 -3.55
C GLN A 579 19.70 10.12 -2.33
N ASN A 580 19.81 9.26 -1.30
CA ASN A 580 20.45 9.54 -0.04
C ASN A 580 21.84 8.89 0.13
N LYS A 581 22.36 8.23 -0.92
CA LYS A 581 23.67 7.53 -0.93
C LYS A 581 23.77 6.45 0.15
N GLN A 582 22.70 5.72 0.35
CA GLN A 582 22.60 4.61 1.28
C GLN A 582 22.56 3.29 0.50
N GLU A 583 23.10 2.22 1.08
CA GLU A 583 22.97 0.86 0.54
C GLU A 583 21.59 0.31 0.89
N PRO A 584 20.76 -0.10 -0.08
CA PRO A 584 19.44 -0.64 0.19
C PRO A 584 19.56 -2.08 0.70
N ILE A 585 18.89 -2.37 1.81
CA ILE A 585 18.70 -3.74 2.32
C ILE A 585 17.20 -4.02 2.33
N VAL A 586 16.79 -5.05 1.64
CA VAL A 586 15.38 -5.45 1.57
C VAL A 586 15.01 -6.27 2.80
N GLN A 587 13.82 -6.03 3.36
CA GLN A 587 13.28 -6.81 4.48
C GLN A 587 13.18 -8.31 4.11
N PRO A 588 13.34 -9.25 5.07
CA PRO A 588 13.24 -10.68 4.80
C PRO A 588 11.84 -11.14 4.35
N LEU A 589 11.72 -12.38 3.89
CA LEU A 589 10.45 -13.09 3.77
C LEU A 589 9.99 -13.63 5.14
N PRO A 590 8.68 -13.89 5.33
CA PRO A 590 8.16 -14.51 6.54
C PRO A 590 8.83 -15.87 6.80
N PRO A 591 9.17 -16.22 8.06
CA PRO A 591 9.61 -17.57 8.39
C PRO A 591 8.50 -18.60 8.16
N ASP A 592 8.88 -19.84 7.92
CA ASP A 592 7.95 -20.97 7.82
C ASP A 592 8.37 -22.15 8.73
N ARG A 593 7.74 -23.33 8.56
CA ARG A 593 8.02 -24.53 9.33
C ARG A 593 7.90 -24.32 10.85
N LEU A 594 6.89 -23.56 11.26
CA LEU A 594 6.65 -23.32 12.67
C LEU A 594 6.20 -24.58 13.40
N TYR A 595 6.62 -24.71 14.66
CA TYR A 595 6.15 -25.76 15.55
C TYR A 595 6.25 -25.34 17.01
N THR A 596 5.45 -25.98 17.84
CA THR A 596 5.54 -25.94 19.30
C THR A 596 5.76 -27.35 19.85
N GLU A 597 6.52 -27.46 20.96
CA GLU A 597 6.79 -28.72 21.67
C GLU A 597 6.81 -28.48 23.17
N LEU A 598 6.09 -29.30 23.94
CA LEU A 598 6.14 -29.25 25.39
C LEU A 598 7.39 -29.99 25.89
N VAL A 599 8.39 -29.26 26.36
CA VAL A 599 9.70 -29.82 26.73
C VAL A 599 9.87 -30.13 28.22
N GLU A 600 9.20 -29.37 29.10
CA GLU A 600 9.19 -29.54 30.54
C GLU A 600 7.78 -29.25 31.08
N THR A 601 7.58 -29.39 32.39
CA THR A 601 6.25 -29.29 33.02
C THR A 601 5.49 -28.03 32.62
N ASN A 602 6.17 -26.86 32.58
CA ASN A 602 5.57 -25.57 32.25
C ASN A 602 6.43 -24.81 31.25
N LYS A 603 7.02 -25.48 30.27
CA LYS A 603 7.83 -24.85 29.22
C LYS A 603 7.45 -25.38 27.84
N VAL A 604 7.51 -24.49 26.85
CA VAL A 604 7.33 -24.79 25.44
C VAL A 604 8.57 -24.38 24.65
N ARG A 605 9.01 -25.22 23.73
CA ARG A 605 9.92 -24.87 22.63
C ARG A 605 9.07 -24.40 21.47
N ILE A 606 9.43 -23.26 20.92
CA ILE A 606 8.89 -22.72 19.68
C ILE A 606 10.03 -22.69 18.66
N GLY A 607 9.85 -23.29 17.49
CA GLY A 607 10.85 -23.31 16.45
C GLY A 607 10.30 -22.94 15.09
N TRP A 608 11.17 -22.50 14.19
CA TRP A 608 10.86 -22.05 12.82
C TRP A 608 12.07 -22.17 11.91
N LYS A 609 11.90 -21.87 10.60
CA LYS A 609 12.99 -21.79 9.63
C LYS A 609 12.93 -20.49 8.84
N ALA A 610 14.13 -19.98 8.50
CA ALA A 610 14.26 -18.89 7.55
C ALA A 610 13.77 -19.30 6.16
N VAL A 611 13.12 -18.37 5.45
CA VAL A 611 12.80 -18.53 4.02
C VAL A 611 13.77 -17.70 3.20
N GLN A 612 14.48 -18.36 2.29
CA GLN A 612 15.39 -17.67 1.38
C GLN A 612 14.59 -16.94 0.28
N ASP A 613 14.89 -15.66 0.07
CA ASP A 613 14.36 -14.91 -1.07
C ASP A 613 15.24 -15.12 -2.30
N THR A 614 14.74 -15.88 -3.28
CA THR A 614 15.45 -16.17 -4.53
C THR A 614 15.50 -14.98 -5.49
N LEU A 615 14.74 -13.92 -5.21
CA LEU A 615 14.70 -12.69 -6.00
C LEU A 615 15.56 -11.57 -5.40
N GLU A 616 16.07 -11.76 -4.14
CA GLU A 616 16.71 -10.66 -3.41
C GLU A 616 17.72 -11.18 -2.37
N GLU A 617 18.98 -11.13 -2.69
CA GLU A 617 20.07 -11.62 -1.82
C GLU A 617 20.20 -10.83 -0.50
N SER A 618 19.89 -9.51 -0.54
CA SER A 618 19.98 -8.64 0.65
C SER A 618 18.92 -8.96 1.71
N ALA A 619 17.89 -9.75 1.37
CA ALA A 619 16.75 -10.06 2.23
C ALA A 619 17.01 -11.18 3.25
N SER A 620 18.25 -11.57 3.47
CA SER A 620 18.60 -12.60 4.46
C SER A 620 18.31 -12.14 5.89
N PRO A 621 17.62 -12.94 6.74
CA PRO A 621 17.38 -12.62 8.12
C PRO A 621 18.65 -12.58 8.95
N THR A 622 18.71 -11.71 9.95
CA THR A 622 19.79 -11.63 10.97
C THR A 622 19.31 -11.96 12.37
N ALA A 623 18.00 -11.87 12.59
CA ALA A 623 17.30 -12.22 13.82
C ALA A 623 15.79 -12.35 13.54
N TYR A 624 15.02 -12.58 14.59
CA TYR A 624 13.57 -12.76 14.52
C TYR A 624 12.88 -12.02 15.66
N ILE A 625 11.62 -11.65 15.45
CA ILE A 625 10.74 -11.18 16.52
C ILE A 625 9.67 -12.24 16.74
N LEU A 626 9.64 -12.80 17.93
CA LEU A 626 8.57 -13.69 18.38
C LEU A 626 7.50 -12.85 19.08
N TYR A 627 6.29 -12.88 18.55
CA TYR A 627 5.10 -12.29 19.16
C TYR A 627 4.31 -13.35 19.91
N SER A 628 3.81 -13.01 21.09
CA SER A 628 3.06 -13.90 21.98
C SER A 628 1.67 -13.37 22.27
N ARG A 629 0.73 -14.29 22.43
CA ARG A 629 -0.66 -14.00 22.78
C ARG A 629 -1.18 -15.05 23.76
N LYS A 630 -1.99 -14.63 24.75
CA LYS A 630 -2.76 -15.50 25.64
C LYS A 630 -4.22 -15.52 25.24
N ASP A 631 -4.78 -16.72 25.12
CA ASP A 631 -6.18 -16.95 24.75
C ASP A 631 -6.63 -16.11 23.52
N SER A 632 -7.77 -15.45 23.60
CA SER A 632 -8.31 -14.58 22.56
C SER A 632 -7.77 -13.15 22.57
N GLY A 633 -6.77 -12.83 23.40
CA GLY A 633 -6.16 -11.49 23.49
C GLY A 633 -5.47 -11.01 22.22
N GLY A 634 -4.79 -9.88 22.26
CA GLY A 634 -3.93 -9.37 21.20
C GLY A 634 -2.50 -9.94 21.32
N PHE A 635 -1.76 -9.86 20.22
CA PHE A 635 -0.31 -10.12 20.27
C PHE A 635 0.42 -8.94 20.89
N ASP A 636 1.49 -9.24 21.66
CA ASP A 636 2.38 -8.28 22.24
C ASP A 636 3.30 -7.59 21.20
N ASN A 637 4.21 -6.71 21.66
CA ASN A 637 5.19 -6.04 20.78
C ASN A 637 6.36 -6.95 20.36
N GLY A 638 6.38 -8.18 20.84
CA GLY A 638 7.36 -9.21 20.53
C GLY A 638 8.68 -9.14 21.28
N THR A 639 9.42 -10.22 21.20
CA THR A 639 10.75 -10.40 21.78
C THR A 639 11.76 -10.71 20.69
N LEU A 640 12.91 -10.03 20.68
CA LEU A 640 13.99 -10.28 19.70
C LEU A 640 14.72 -11.58 20.02
N VAL A 641 14.81 -12.48 19.03
CA VAL A 641 15.45 -13.80 19.11
C VAL A 641 16.51 -13.92 18.03
N LYS A 642 17.71 -14.35 18.37
CA LYS A 642 18.82 -14.51 17.39
C LYS A 642 18.83 -15.86 16.66
N GLY A 643 18.27 -16.90 17.27
CA GLY A 643 18.22 -18.26 16.71
C GLY A 643 16.86 -18.53 16.05
N GLU A 644 16.74 -19.74 15.50
CA GLU A 644 15.50 -20.26 14.89
C GLU A 644 14.64 -21.06 15.88
N GLU A 645 14.91 -20.94 17.17
CA GLU A 645 14.09 -21.51 18.26
C GLU A 645 14.26 -20.74 19.56
N ILE A 646 13.29 -20.90 20.43
CA ILE A 646 13.30 -20.38 21.81
C ILE A 646 12.50 -21.29 22.73
N ILE A 647 12.88 -21.32 24.01
CA ILE A 647 12.11 -22.02 25.06
C ILE A 647 11.54 -20.95 26.00
N LEU A 648 10.21 -20.97 26.20
CA LEU A 648 9.50 -20.03 27.04
C LEU A 648 8.68 -20.75 28.12
N PRO A 649 8.46 -20.12 29.28
CA PRO A 649 7.48 -20.61 30.25
C PRO A 649 6.07 -20.44 29.72
N ILE A 650 5.17 -21.38 30.09
CA ILE A 650 3.73 -21.31 29.82
C ILE A 650 2.93 -21.57 31.10
N GLU A 651 1.71 -21.05 31.13
CA GLU A 651 0.76 -21.25 32.23
C GLU A 651 -0.17 -22.40 31.86
N ALA A 652 -0.36 -23.35 32.78
CA ALA A 652 -1.35 -24.40 32.59
C ALA A 652 -2.77 -23.80 32.65
N GLY A 653 -3.66 -24.27 31.74
CA GLY A 653 -5.03 -23.75 31.63
C GLY A 653 -5.19 -22.54 30.69
N ILE A 654 -4.11 -22.02 30.15
CA ILE A 654 -4.08 -20.89 29.20
C ILE A 654 -3.59 -21.40 27.83
N ILE A 655 -4.25 -20.99 26.77
CA ILE A 655 -3.74 -21.21 25.39
C ILE A 655 -2.75 -20.11 25.06
N HIS A 656 -1.51 -20.51 24.79
CA HIS A 656 -0.47 -19.61 24.30
C HIS A 656 -0.34 -19.74 22.79
N SER A 657 -0.37 -18.60 22.08
CA SER A 657 -0.21 -18.56 20.61
C SER A 657 1.01 -17.71 20.25
N TYR A 658 1.70 -18.12 19.18
CA TYR A 658 2.94 -17.48 18.74
C TYR A 658 2.95 -17.31 17.24
N LYS A 659 3.51 -16.17 16.78
CA LYS A 659 3.90 -15.93 15.40
C LYS A 659 5.27 -15.27 15.35
N VAL A 660 5.98 -15.43 14.24
CA VAL A 660 7.37 -14.96 14.11
C VAL A 660 7.52 -14.08 12.89
N ALA A 661 8.21 -12.97 13.01
CA ALA A 661 8.69 -12.16 11.89
C ALA A 661 10.21 -12.21 11.82
N ALA A 662 10.77 -12.36 10.62
CA ALA A 662 12.20 -12.27 10.37
C ALA A 662 12.61 -10.80 10.25
N VAL A 663 13.82 -10.46 10.73
CA VAL A 663 14.34 -9.10 10.69
C VAL A 663 15.77 -9.05 10.16
N ASN A 664 16.08 -7.94 9.50
CA ASN A 664 17.43 -7.53 9.16
C ASN A 664 17.55 -6.00 9.24
N LYS A 665 18.67 -5.42 8.83
CA LYS A 665 18.86 -3.96 8.86
C LYS A 665 17.90 -3.20 7.96
N GLY A 666 17.29 -3.85 6.97
CA GLY A 666 16.35 -3.25 6.01
C GLY A 666 14.91 -3.20 6.50
N GLY A 667 14.55 -4.06 7.46
CA GLY A 667 13.18 -4.07 7.97
C GLY A 667 12.75 -5.37 8.62
N ILE A 668 11.44 -5.47 8.82
CA ILE A 668 10.71 -6.57 9.45
C ILE A 668 9.87 -7.25 8.37
N SER A 669 9.88 -8.58 8.30
CA SER A 669 9.02 -9.33 7.38
C SER A 669 7.55 -9.26 7.80
N PHE A 670 6.65 -9.70 6.92
CA PHE A 670 5.33 -10.12 7.36
C PHE A 670 5.47 -11.27 8.38
N PRO A 671 4.50 -11.44 9.28
CA PRO A 671 4.54 -12.55 10.23
C PRO A 671 4.29 -13.87 9.52
N SER A 672 4.79 -14.94 10.15
CA SER A 672 4.49 -16.33 9.84
C SER A 672 3.02 -16.68 10.09
N GLU A 673 2.65 -17.93 9.80
CA GLU A 673 1.48 -18.57 10.40
C GLU A 673 1.54 -18.55 11.94
N ILE A 674 0.41 -18.84 12.59
CA ILE A 674 0.29 -18.87 14.05
C ILE A 674 0.32 -20.31 14.52
N VAL A 675 1.17 -20.60 15.49
CA VAL A 675 1.15 -21.87 16.24
C VAL A 675 0.67 -21.63 17.65
N SER A 676 -0.01 -22.64 18.22
CA SER A 676 -0.59 -22.56 19.55
C SER A 676 -0.25 -23.78 20.38
N VAL A 677 -0.25 -23.62 21.69
CA VAL A 677 0.04 -24.66 22.67
C VAL A 677 -0.83 -24.48 23.90
N TYR A 678 -1.23 -25.59 24.51
CA TYR A 678 -1.97 -25.61 25.75
C TYR A 678 -1.49 -26.75 26.64
N ARG A 679 -1.27 -26.47 27.91
CA ARG A 679 -1.03 -27.47 28.95
C ARG A 679 -2.29 -27.62 29.79
N SER A 680 -2.88 -28.83 29.80
CA SER A 680 -3.96 -29.12 30.69
C SER A 680 -3.52 -29.04 32.17
N PRO A 681 -4.28 -28.41 33.06
CA PRO A 681 -3.99 -28.40 34.50
C PRO A 681 -3.94 -29.80 35.14
N LYS A 682 -4.59 -30.79 34.53
CA LYS A 682 -4.58 -32.17 34.98
C LYS A 682 -3.30 -32.95 34.72
N GLY A 683 -2.40 -32.41 33.91
CA GLY A 683 -1.02 -32.87 33.78
C GLY A 683 -0.76 -34.23 33.13
N GLU A 684 -1.77 -34.86 32.49
CA GLU A 684 -1.61 -36.17 31.85
C GLU A 684 -0.78 -36.10 30.57
N LYS A 685 0.46 -36.62 30.59
CA LYS A 685 1.37 -36.63 29.42
C LYS A 685 0.80 -37.42 28.24
N ASP A 686 0.04 -38.46 28.50
CA ASP A 686 -0.47 -39.40 27.47
C ASP A 686 -1.70 -38.88 26.69
N LYS A 687 -2.09 -37.61 26.91
CA LYS A 687 -3.23 -36.96 26.28
C LYS A 687 -2.83 -35.63 25.62
N THR A 688 -1.73 -35.63 24.87
CA THR A 688 -1.31 -34.46 24.09
C THR A 688 -1.66 -34.67 22.62
N VAL A 689 -2.47 -33.78 22.05
CA VAL A 689 -2.88 -33.79 20.64
C VAL A 689 -1.86 -32.94 19.84
N LEU A 690 -1.49 -33.41 18.67
CA LEU A 690 -0.75 -32.62 17.68
C LEU A 690 -1.74 -32.01 16.69
N ILE A 691 -1.92 -30.69 16.70
CA ILE A 691 -2.68 -29.95 15.71
C ILE A 691 -1.75 -29.56 14.56
N VAL A 692 -2.04 -30.01 13.35
CA VAL A 692 -1.25 -29.72 12.15
C VAL A 692 -1.99 -28.73 11.27
N ASN A 693 -1.41 -27.55 11.11
CA ASN A 693 -1.93 -26.54 10.18
C ASN A 693 -1.50 -26.90 8.75
N GLY A 694 -2.43 -27.53 8.00
CA GLY A 694 -2.27 -27.87 6.58
C GLY A 694 -2.92 -26.83 5.65
N PHE A 695 -3.65 -25.86 6.20
CA PHE A 695 -4.31 -24.81 5.43
C PHE A 695 -3.40 -23.59 5.29
N ASP A 696 -2.42 -23.68 4.41
CA ASP A 696 -1.53 -22.57 4.04
C ASP A 696 -1.93 -21.88 2.73
N ARG A 697 -3.03 -22.31 2.10
CA ARG A 697 -3.48 -21.80 0.82
C ARG A 697 -3.95 -20.35 0.91
N ILE A 698 -3.38 -19.53 0.04
CA ILE A 698 -3.96 -18.29 -0.46
C ILE A 698 -4.01 -18.39 -1.98
N SER A 699 -5.13 -17.99 -2.61
CA SER A 699 -5.31 -18.15 -4.05
C SER A 699 -6.37 -17.21 -4.59
N GLY A 700 -6.28 -16.87 -5.86
CA GLY A 700 -7.35 -16.21 -6.61
C GLY A 700 -8.57 -17.13 -6.77
N PRO A 701 -9.70 -16.57 -7.24
CA PRO A 701 -10.92 -17.33 -7.52
C PRO A 701 -10.69 -18.33 -8.66
N ALA A 702 -11.46 -19.40 -8.68
CA ALA A 702 -11.53 -20.30 -9.81
C ALA A 702 -12.02 -19.56 -11.06
N SER A 703 -11.45 -19.88 -12.22
CA SER A 703 -11.83 -19.27 -13.50
C SER A 703 -12.05 -20.33 -14.57
N PHE A 704 -12.78 -19.96 -15.60
CA PHE A 704 -13.00 -20.78 -16.79
C PHE A 704 -12.76 -19.98 -18.06
N GLU A 705 -12.47 -20.67 -19.12
CA GLU A 705 -12.34 -20.12 -20.46
C GLU A 705 -12.84 -21.15 -21.49
N SER A 706 -13.77 -20.74 -22.37
CA SER A 706 -14.26 -21.52 -23.50
C SER A 706 -13.99 -20.74 -24.78
N THR A 707 -13.03 -21.18 -25.55
CA THR A 707 -12.73 -20.57 -26.86
C THR A 707 -13.83 -20.86 -27.88
N ALA A 708 -14.49 -22.01 -27.78
CA ALA A 708 -15.59 -22.39 -28.67
C ALA A 708 -16.78 -21.43 -28.55
N ASP A 709 -17.10 -21.01 -27.34
CA ASP A 709 -18.25 -20.14 -27.06
C ASP A 709 -17.86 -18.66 -26.93
N SER A 710 -16.58 -18.33 -26.99
CA SER A 710 -16.02 -17.00 -26.73
C SER A 710 -16.41 -16.49 -25.33
N LEU A 711 -16.49 -17.39 -24.35
CA LEU A 711 -16.84 -17.11 -22.96
C LEU A 711 -15.64 -17.26 -22.04
N ALA A 712 -15.58 -16.44 -21.02
CA ALA A 712 -14.64 -16.58 -19.91
C ALA A 712 -15.28 -16.03 -18.62
N GLY A 713 -14.64 -16.25 -17.49
CA GLY A 713 -15.11 -15.67 -16.24
C GLY A 713 -14.56 -16.34 -14.99
N PHE A 714 -15.04 -15.90 -13.84
CA PHE A 714 -14.70 -16.44 -12.54
C PHE A 714 -15.86 -17.25 -11.95
N LEU A 715 -15.55 -18.42 -11.41
CA LEU A 715 -16.53 -19.36 -10.84
C LEU A 715 -16.58 -19.19 -9.33
N TYR A 716 -17.03 -18.04 -8.85
CA TYR A 716 -17.09 -17.71 -7.42
C TYR A 716 -17.93 -18.70 -6.61
N ALA A 717 -19.00 -19.24 -7.21
CA ALA A 717 -19.83 -20.27 -6.56
C ALA A 717 -19.09 -21.60 -6.34
N VAL A 718 -18.06 -21.88 -7.16
CA VAL A 718 -17.23 -23.09 -7.04
C VAL A 718 -16.07 -22.87 -6.07
N ASP A 719 -15.33 -21.78 -6.26
CA ASP A 719 -14.21 -21.39 -5.39
C ASP A 719 -13.94 -19.89 -5.53
N ARG A 720 -14.26 -19.14 -4.48
CA ARG A 720 -13.98 -17.68 -4.41
C ARG A 720 -12.51 -17.34 -4.25
N GLY A 721 -11.65 -18.34 -4.18
CA GLY A 721 -10.28 -18.15 -3.74
C GLY A 721 -10.19 -18.04 -2.21
N VAL A 722 -8.99 -17.76 -1.76
CA VAL A 722 -8.69 -17.56 -0.33
C VAL A 722 -7.79 -16.33 -0.22
N PRO A 723 -8.32 -15.17 0.12
CA PRO A 723 -7.53 -13.96 0.32
C PRO A 723 -6.65 -14.06 1.57
N TYR A 724 -5.60 -13.24 1.61
CA TYR A 724 -4.76 -13.09 2.80
C TYR A 724 -5.50 -12.24 3.83
N LEU A 725 -5.72 -12.75 5.02
CA LEU A 725 -6.48 -12.17 6.13
C LEU A 725 -7.94 -11.85 5.79
N ASN A 726 -8.18 -10.98 4.83
CA ASN A 726 -9.51 -10.61 4.35
C ASN A 726 -9.50 -10.16 2.87
N ASP A 727 -10.69 -10.03 2.29
CA ASP A 727 -10.93 -9.38 1.00
C ASP A 727 -11.86 -8.18 1.18
N ILE A 728 -11.38 -7.02 0.74
CA ILE A 728 -12.12 -5.75 0.76
C ILE A 728 -12.56 -5.32 -0.65
N ALA A 729 -12.17 -6.08 -1.67
CA ALA A 729 -12.41 -5.74 -3.07
C ALA A 729 -13.56 -6.51 -3.71
N PHE A 730 -14.03 -7.59 -3.07
CA PHE A 730 -15.13 -8.39 -3.61
C PHE A 730 -16.47 -7.66 -3.45
N ILE A 731 -17.17 -7.43 -4.56
CA ILE A 731 -18.46 -6.74 -4.57
C ILE A 731 -19.65 -7.65 -4.93
N GLY A 732 -19.39 -8.87 -5.35
CA GLY A 732 -20.40 -9.84 -5.73
C GLY A 732 -19.95 -10.74 -6.87
N ASP A 733 -20.76 -11.77 -7.15
CA ASP A 733 -20.51 -12.69 -8.26
C ASP A 733 -20.63 -11.94 -9.60
N GLN A 734 -19.96 -12.43 -10.62
CA GLN A 734 -20.06 -11.86 -11.96
C GLN A 734 -21.04 -12.65 -12.85
N PHE A 735 -21.56 -11.98 -13.88
CA PHE A 735 -22.07 -12.64 -15.06
C PHE A 735 -20.90 -13.12 -15.93
N GLU A 736 -21.19 -13.97 -16.91
CA GLU A 736 -20.19 -14.44 -17.86
C GLU A 736 -19.52 -13.27 -18.61
N PHE A 737 -18.24 -13.39 -18.92
CA PHE A 737 -17.50 -12.46 -19.75
C PHE A 737 -17.47 -12.95 -21.19
N ARG A 738 -17.99 -12.14 -22.10
CA ARG A 738 -17.99 -12.41 -23.53
C ARG A 738 -17.19 -11.33 -24.26
N ARG A 739 -16.02 -11.68 -24.78
CA ARG A 739 -15.10 -10.73 -25.43
C ARG A 739 -15.71 -9.96 -26.60
N SER A 740 -16.65 -10.58 -27.34
CA SER A 740 -17.33 -9.94 -28.46
C SER A 740 -18.46 -8.98 -28.06
N ALA A 741 -18.84 -8.95 -26.79
CA ALA A 741 -19.89 -8.05 -26.32
C ALA A 741 -19.40 -6.61 -26.30
N THR A 742 -20.24 -5.70 -26.76
CA THR A 742 -19.94 -4.26 -26.76
C THR A 742 -20.03 -3.70 -25.35
N TRP A 743 -19.10 -2.84 -25.01
CA TRP A 743 -19.15 -2.03 -23.81
C TRP A 743 -20.31 -1.03 -23.88
N ASN A 744 -21.13 -0.95 -22.84
CA ASN A 744 -22.27 -0.02 -22.79
C ASN A 744 -21.94 1.19 -21.90
N SER A 745 -21.78 0.99 -20.59
CA SER A 745 -21.50 2.04 -19.60
C SER A 745 -20.91 1.46 -18.33
N ASN A 746 -20.48 2.31 -17.40
CA ASN A 746 -20.03 1.86 -16.08
C ASN A 746 -21.17 1.27 -15.24
N ASP A 747 -22.42 1.73 -15.44
CA ASP A 747 -23.59 1.21 -14.72
C ASP A 747 -24.09 -0.12 -15.29
N ASN A 748 -23.90 -0.32 -16.60
CA ASN A 748 -24.28 -1.53 -17.31
C ASN A 748 -23.21 -1.84 -18.36
N ASN A 749 -22.20 -2.54 -17.95
CA ASN A 749 -21.07 -2.92 -18.80
C ASN A 749 -21.42 -4.06 -19.76
N GLY A 750 -22.50 -4.79 -19.52
CA GLY A 750 -23.01 -5.85 -20.41
C GLY A 750 -22.35 -7.20 -20.16
N HIS A 751 -21.05 -7.31 -20.38
CA HIS A 751 -20.28 -8.54 -20.16
C HIS A 751 -19.41 -8.42 -18.91
N GLY A 752 -19.26 -9.51 -18.20
CA GLY A 752 -18.43 -9.53 -16.98
C GLY A 752 -18.97 -8.66 -15.83
N ASP A 753 -20.18 -8.12 -15.97
CA ASP A 753 -20.82 -7.29 -14.94
C ASP A 753 -20.97 -8.07 -13.64
N SER A 754 -20.88 -7.37 -12.52
CA SER A 754 -20.88 -7.96 -11.19
C SER A 754 -22.00 -7.38 -10.33
N TYR A 755 -22.53 -8.19 -9.42
CA TYR A 755 -23.46 -7.72 -8.40
C TYR A 755 -22.75 -6.73 -7.48
N ASN A 756 -23.52 -5.88 -6.81
CA ASN A 756 -22.98 -4.87 -5.89
C ASN A 756 -23.39 -5.11 -4.42
N ASN A 757 -23.91 -6.30 -4.12
CA ASN A 757 -24.49 -6.63 -2.83
C ASN A 757 -23.49 -6.90 -1.70
N TYR A 758 -22.20 -7.04 -2.03
CA TYR A 758 -21.10 -7.18 -1.07
C TYR A 758 -20.15 -5.98 -1.02
N ALA A 759 -20.38 -4.95 -1.81
CA ALA A 759 -19.53 -3.76 -1.81
C ALA A 759 -19.45 -3.11 -0.42
N GLY A 760 -18.24 -2.80 0.03
CA GLY A 760 -17.99 -2.26 1.37
C GLY A 760 -17.98 -3.30 2.49
N GLN A 761 -18.24 -4.57 2.21
CA GLN A 761 -18.10 -5.65 3.20
C GLN A 761 -16.67 -6.18 3.23
N VAL A 762 -16.24 -6.56 4.43
CA VAL A 762 -14.94 -7.22 4.64
C VAL A 762 -15.17 -8.73 4.69
N ILE A 763 -14.71 -9.42 3.65
CA ILE A 763 -14.88 -10.88 3.56
C ILE A 763 -13.69 -11.56 4.25
N ALA A 764 -13.96 -12.49 5.18
CA ALA A 764 -12.91 -13.23 5.87
C ALA A 764 -12.10 -14.11 4.91
N GLY A 765 -10.79 -14.06 5.05
CA GLY A 765 -9.82 -14.85 4.30
C GLY A 765 -9.10 -15.88 5.16
N ASN A 766 -7.84 -16.18 4.83
CA ASN A 766 -6.99 -17.06 5.63
C ASN A 766 -6.28 -16.26 6.72
N THR A 767 -6.66 -16.47 7.97
CA THR A 767 -6.02 -15.84 9.13
C THR A 767 -4.79 -16.60 9.64
N PHE A 768 -4.57 -17.85 9.17
CA PHE A 768 -3.52 -18.76 9.65
C PHE A 768 -3.58 -19.06 11.16
N ASP A 769 -4.72 -18.84 11.84
CA ASP A 769 -4.95 -18.98 13.28
C ASP A 769 -5.79 -20.21 13.65
N TYR A 770 -5.89 -21.18 12.77
CA TYR A 770 -6.70 -22.38 12.95
C TYR A 770 -6.23 -23.27 14.11
N PRO A 771 -4.91 -23.37 14.44
CA PRO A 771 -4.46 -24.09 15.62
C PRO A 771 -5.05 -23.56 16.94
N PHE A 772 -5.32 -22.25 17.05
CA PHE A 772 -6.01 -21.69 18.20
C PHE A 772 -7.48 -22.11 18.24
N ILE A 773 -8.18 -22.03 17.11
CA ILE A 773 -9.63 -22.36 17.01
C ILE A 773 -9.87 -23.83 17.37
N HIS A 774 -9.14 -24.77 16.77
CA HIS A 774 -9.21 -26.21 17.10
C HIS A 774 -8.71 -26.47 18.52
N GLY A 775 -7.65 -25.76 18.94
CA GLY A 775 -7.08 -25.85 20.26
C GLY A 775 -8.06 -25.50 21.38
N GLN A 776 -8.98 -24.56 21.19
CA GLN A 776 -10.03 -24.24 22.15
C GLN A 776 -10.96 -25.47 22.39
N ALA A 777 -11.32 -26.18 21.34
CA ALA A 777 -12.11 -27.42 21.47
C ALA A 777 -11.33 -28.51 22.22
N MET A 778 -10.02 -28.70 21.89
CA MET A 778 -9.15 -29.68 22.57
C MET A 778 -8.96 -29.33 24.04
N ALA A 779 -8.71 -28.07 24.37
CA ALA A 779 -8.61 -27.60 25.77
C ALA A 779 -9.92 -27.85 26.56
N GLY A 780 -11.08 -27.59 25.94
CA GLY A 780 -12.40 -27.83 26.51
C GLY A 780 -12.65 -29.30 26.87
N THR A 781 -12.02 -30.25 26.16
CA THR A 781 -12.09 -31.68 26.48
C THR A 781 -11.07 -32.15 27.52
N GLY A 782 -10.18 -31.23 27.96
CA GLY A 782 -9.16 -31.53 28.97
C GLY A 782 -7.85 -32.10 28.43
N TYR A 783 -7.69 -32.16 27.08
CA TYR A 783 -6.42 -32.55 26.46
C TYR A 783 -5.42 -31.41 26.47
N SER A 784 -4.13 -31.72 26.60
CA SER A 784 -3.07 -30.83 26.20
C SER A 784 -2.94 -30.84 24.67
N PHE A 785 -2.42 -29.76 24.06
CA PHE A 785 -2.08 -29.81 22.65
C PHE A 785 -0.82 -28.99 22.35
N VAL A 786 -0.18 -29.36 21.26
CA VAL A 786 0.85 -28.59 20.56
C VAL A 786 0.43 -28.43 19.09
N SER A 787 1.06 -27.52 18.37
CA SER A 787 0.75 -27.37 16.95
C SER A 787 2.00 -27.16 16.09
N CYS A 788 1.87 -27.52 14.80
CA CYS A 788 2.92 -27.29 13.82
C CYS A 788 2.36 -27.03 12.42
N SER A 789 3.20 -26.51 11.52
CA SER A 789 2.90 -26.51 10.09
C SER A 789 2.99 -27.93 9.52
N HIS A 790 2.25 -28.20 8.45
CA HIS A 790 2.35 -29.48 7.73
C HIS A 790 3.78 -29.72 7.19
N LYS A 791 4.53 -28.68 6.84
CA LYS A 791 5.92 -28.78 6.39
C LYS A 791 6.85 -29.30 7.50
N SER A 792 6.68 -28.82 8.73
CA SER A 792 7.44 -29.31 9.89
C SER A 792 7.19 -30.79 10.16
N LEU A 793 5.96 -31.27 9.95
CA LEU A 793 5.59 -32.70 10.08
C LEU A 793 6.18 -33.51 8.91
N ALA A 794 5.99 -33.06 7.66
CA ALA A 794 6.45 -33.77 6.47
C ALA A 794 7.98 -33.91 6.42
N GLU A 795 8.73 -32.90 6.86
CA GLU A 795 10.19 -32.90 6.89
C GLU A 795 10.79 -33.58 8.13
N GLY A 796 9.95 -34.15 9.02
CA GLY A 796 10.38 -34.86 10.20
C GLY A 796 10.97 -34.00 11.33
N VAL A 797 10.75 -32.67 11.28
CA VAL A 797 11.10 -31.76 12.37
C VAL A 797 10.25 -32.07 13.59
N VAL A 798 8.95 -32.33 13.40
CA VAL A 798 8.01 -32.83 14.40
C VAL A 798 7.76 -34.30 14.14
N LYS A 799 7.96 -35.14 15.16
CA LYS A 799 7.77 -36.60 15.07
C LYS A 799 6.35 -36.97 15.46
N PRO A 800 5.55 -37.52 14.53
CA PRO A 800 4.15 -37.84 14.77
C PRO A 800 3.94 -38.92 15.83
N ASP A 801 4.81 -39.91 15.90
CA ASP A 801 4.76 -41.08 16.78
C ASP A 801 4.79 -40.76 18.29
N THR A 802 5.17 -39.53 18.64
CA THR A 802 5.14 -39.02 20.01
C THR A 802 3.74 -38.60 20.49
N TYR A 803 2.75 -38.50 19.58
CA TYR A 803 1.41 -38.02 19.86
C TYR A 803 0.34 -39.10 19.57
N PRO A 804 -0.57 -39.38 20.50
CA PRO A 804 -1.62 -40.39 20.29
C PRO A 804 -2.68 -39.96 19.27
N ILE A 805 -2.83 -38.65 19.04
CA ILE A 805 -3.85 -38.08 18.15
C ILE A 805 -3.19 -36.98 17.32
N ILE A 806 -3.46 -36.96 16.01
CA ILE A 806 -3.17 -35.87 15.09
C ILE A 806 -4.50 -35.30 14.60
N ASP A 807 -4.63 -33.97 14.70
CA ASP A 807 -5.71 -33.18 14.09
C ASP A 807 -5.13 -32.39 12.91
N LEU A 808 -5.38 -32.85 11.68
CA LEU A 808 -4.89 -32.27 10.43
C LEU A 808 -5.95 -31.33 9.83
N ILE A 809 -5.66 -30.05 9.78
CA ILE A 809 -6.55 -29.02 9.28
C ILE A 809 -6.18 -28.67 7.83
N LEU A 810 -7.03 -29.02 6.87
CA LEU A 810 -6.79 -28.72 5.44
C LEU A 810 -7.65 -27.57 4.92
N GLY A 811 -8.68 -27.16 5.66
CA GLY A 811 -9.55 -26.03 5.31
C GLY A 811 -10.08 -26.11 3.87
N LYS A 812 -9.81 -25.07 3.06
CA LYS A 812 -10.14 -25.02 1.62
C LYS A 812 -8.97 -25.43 0.72
N GLN A 813 -7.97 -26.14 1.25
CA GLN A 813 -6.84 -26.56 0.44
C GLN A 813 -7.31 -27.39 -0.75
N ARG A 814 -6.88 -27.02 -1.96
CA ARG A 814 -7.00 -27.82 -3.18
C ARG A 814 -5.65 -28.39 -3.55
N GLN A 815 -5.63 -29.22 -4.57
CA GLN A 815 -4.45 -29.96 -5.04
C GLN A 815 -3.10 -29.20 -4.94
N PRO A 816 -2.08 -29.84 -4.41
CA PRO A 816 -2.14 -31.13 -3.71
C PRO A 816 -2.71 -30.96 -2.31
N VAL A 817 -3.77 -31.69 -1.98
CA VAL A 817 -4.39 -31.64 -0.63
C VAL A 817 -3.42 -32.22 0.40
N ILE A 818 -2.84 -33.39 0.08
CA ILE A 818 -1.82 -34.05 0.88
C ILE A 818 -0.63 -34.38 -0.03
N THR A 819 0.53 -33.78 0.27
CA THR A 819 1.75 -34.08 -0.52
C THR A 819 2.19 -35.52 -0.33
N PRO A 820 2.89 -36.14 -1.31
CA PRO A 820 3.37 -37.54 -1.18
C PRO A 820 4.15 -37.78 0.10
N VAL A 821 5.03 -36.85 0.49
CA VAL A 821 5.85 -36.96 1.71
C VAL A 821 4.97 -36.95 2.97
N LEU A 822 4.00 -36.03 3.02
CA LEU A 822 3.03 -35.99 4.13
C LEU A 822 2.19 -37.27 4.18
N GLN A 823 1.78 -37.80 3.02
CA GLN A 823 1.02 -39.04 2.91
C GLN A 823 1.79 -40.24 3.50
N ASP A 824 3.07 -40.39 3.15
CA ASP A 824 3.91 -41.47 3.68
C ASP A 824 4.13 -41.35 5.19
N THR A 825 4.31 -40.12 5.70
CA THR A 825 4.40 -39.83 7.13
C THR A 825 3.13 -40.26 7.86
N LEU A 826 1.96 -39.88 7.35
CA LEU A 826 0.66 -40.21 7.96
C LEU A 826 0.35 -41.71 7.88
N ARG A 827 0.71 -42.38 6.77
CA ARG A 827 0.58 -43.84 6.63
C ARG A 827 1.41 -44.58 7.69
N SER A 828 2.65 -44.19 7.87
CA SER A 828 3.53 -44.78 8.89
C SER A 828 2.99 -44.57 10.28
N TYR A 829 2.48 -43.40 10.59
CA TYR A 829 1.88 -43.04 11.84
C TYR A 829 0.63 -43.92 12.15
N LEU A 830 -0.28 -44.07 11.16
CA LEU A 830 -1.47 -44.91 11.30
C LEU A 830 -1.13 -46.40 11.45
N ALA A 831 -0.11 -46.87 10.70
CA ALA A 831 0.36 -48.27 10.82
C ALA A 831 0.92 -48.58 12.20
N GLN A 832 1.38 -47.60 12.95
CA GLN A 832 1.85 -47.74 14.32
C GLN A 832 0.77 -47.55 15.39
N GLY A 833 -0.51 -47.44 14.96
CA GLY A 833 -1.67 -47.34 15.86
C GLY A 833 -2.03 -45.90 16.27
N GLY A 834 -1.51 -44.90 15.59
CA GLY A 834 -1.88 -43.48 15.79
C GLY A 834 -3.32 -43.20 15.33
N ASN A 835 -3.94 -42.16 15.90
CA ASN A 835 -5.28 -41.73 15.54
C ASN A 835 -5.23 -40.42 14.77
N LEU A 836 -5.93 -40.33 13.63
CA LEU A 836 -5.94 -39.19 12.74
C LEU A 836 -7.35 -38.61 12.58
N LEU A 837 -7.54 -37.36 12.93
CA LEU A 837 -8.69 -36.54 12.57
C LEU A 837 -8.26 -35.63 11.38
N VAL A 838 -9.06 -35.60 10.33
CA VAL A 838 -8.79 -34.72 9.17
C VAL A 838 -10.02 -33.88 8.88
N SER A 839 -9.84 -32.57 8.73
CA SER A 839 -10.92 -31.65 8.38
C SER A 839 -10.54 -30.85 7.13
N GLY A 840 -11.49 -30.67 6.22
CA GLY A 840 -11.30 -29.90 4.99
C GLY A 840 -12.43 -30.08 3.98
N THR A 841 -12.54 -29.18 3.01
CA THR A 841 -13.60 -29.18 2.00
C THR A 841 -13.30 -30.11 0.80
N ASN A 842 -12.02 -30.42 0.54
CA ASN A 842 -11.58 -31.15 -0.65
C ASN A 842 -10.89 -32.49 -0.32
N LEU A 843 -11.32 -33.17 0.77
CA LEU A 843 -10.67 -34.37 1.31
C LEU A 843 -10.59 -35.55 0.34
N PHE A 844 -11.54 -35.63 -0.60
CA PHE A 844 -11.66 -36.76 -1.54
C PHE A 844 -11.47 -36.34 -3.00
N SER A 845 -10.92 -35.15 -3.25
CA SER A 845 -10.75 -34.67 -4.61
C SER A 845 -9.54 -35.28 -5.33
N ASP A 846 -8.62 -35.91 -4.60
CA ASP A 846 -7.38 -36.49 -5.11
C ASP A 846 -7.44 -38.03 -5.24
N SER A 847 -8.65 -38.61 -5.36
CA SER A 847 -8.83 -40.08 -5.47
C SER A 847 -8.43 -40.62 -6.85
#